data_736f91a73deea670f284263a8529b4e9
#
_entry.id   736f91a73deea670f284263a8529b4e9
#
_cell.length_a   1.000
_cell.length_b   1.000
_cell.length_c   1.000
_cell.angle_alpha   90.00
_cell.angle_beta   90.00
_cell.angle_gamma   90.00
#
_symmetry.space_group_name_H-M   'P 1'
#
loop_
_entity.id
_entity.type
_entity.pdbx_description
1 polymer ?
#
loop_
_entity_poly.entity_id
_entity_poly.type
_entity_poly.pdbx_seq_one_letter_code
_entity_poly.pdbx_strand_id
1 'polypeptide(L)'
;MKADSGLSFLKKLNFETLEDNDSFFYDLTEKLKNDKKLNIKYNDTAILPLLVDSYIDECAYNGDNESFENVIGSINSILIKNSGNLYARNKAAFLYYTKYIYDYDDIYYDIASDHIERIIHHNNEISHFILAILNHFKYTITKNNEYFNKALESYKEVLNLIGSDINLSYNIFSLYKCKYSNAEKEKHFNIAAEEYLKILDFDNDNIFALEHISKLYKDQFLLTKNPDYYLLSINYYIDLYYTYNDIDILLNVGFLHTIMFKYSKYIHFSDDAVSVLKKIEEVNNSNNILYPLLGYIYCMRYSLTKNSEDFSSAMNYYNEAKNSDNNAYYFIAHIYILCYKNTKDELYFNASMSAFNHLDTDDTDILNSIAYLYECRFSITKNKDDFDNSLFYYNKALAIDPDYFYTYINRFELYRLAFLYFDDVNYFKFVINDYETLLNEGQLDNDNVLNYYMNYNLGCFYHFLYSNSLRDNFSCYDNNLRDEFFSKSLLFFSHSNSLIAISDLYRLRYIEDHNSDKYFNLSLSYIEKHFNNFRYDIKNLSQKAILYYEAYKVKKDIKYFNTALENFNYALEINEYDKTLYYNLALLYHLQLLESSFENYQSAEKNYLKAIDIDSTYYTAFENLGFLYNNLYSNYNVEEIFNNSLSCFETVLYNNKKSLISLEGLADIYHLKISNNTFDKETKYEYIMQSLDYYNSALDNGAGIDIIYKKIGNIYFILFSEYDDKIIINDYFDKYINLMHENRILANKYLFILNNVMYDIHKNNKYLIKASKCLSSLNIDIFSIRLCIDFFKHLFFITKRIKYALFSLFYLEYIINIEKNNIDYYFDMGMMHYQIFLKTKNYEYAVNSFHCYSRVLDINSKYPKCNYNRALILKHLFEKTSKMYFIENAFDNLISSVNLGNVEAYSLMGDIYLLLYKKQKPDEEYLDRAIYNYNLSIENNYYGRNNYEVYFSLGICYYFKYKKHRKVNEYFNNSLNYYKKALSINKKNIKIKRFIKYLQIIKKIPHS
;
A
#
# COMPACT_ATOMS: atom_id res chain seq x y z
N MET A 1 11.00 1.72 1.65
CA MET A 1 11.63 0.58 0.98
C MET A 1 12.61 0.02 1.96
N LYS A 2 12.50 -1.23 2.38
CA LYS A 2 13.63 -1.89 3.00
C LYS A 2 14.70 -1.97 1.94
N ALA A 3 15.90 -1.46 2.24
CA ALA A 3 17.07 -1.81 1.44
C ALA A 3 17.09 -3.33 1.46
N ASP A 4 16.65 -3.92 0.38
CA ASP A 4 16.53 -5.37 0.31
C ASP A 4 17.96 -5.91 0.40
N SER A 5 18.15 -6.89 1.26
CA SER A 5 19.28 -7.81 1.12
C SER A 5 19.32 -8.41 -0.29
N GLY A 6 18.23 -8.31 -1.03
CA GLY A 6 18.18 -8.48 -2.45
C GLY A 6 19.04 -7.53 -3.28
N LEU A 7 19.39 -6.32 -2.79
CA LEU A 7 20.29 -5.43 -3.51
C LEU A 7 21.76 -5.92 -3.47
N SER A 8 22.22 -6.36 -2.31
CA SER A 8 23.52 -7.04 -2.19
C SER A 8 23.54 -8.39 -2.92
N PHE A 9 22.44 -9.12 -2.85
CA PHE A 9 22.21 -10.35 -3.60
C PHE A 9 22.31 -10.13 -5.12
N LEU A 10 21.65 -9.08 -5.65
CA LEU A 10 21.72 -8.75 -7.07
C LEU A 10 23.08 -8.20 -7.49
N LYS A 11 23.85 -7.61 -6.56
CA LYS A 11 25.24 -7.19 -6.82
C LYS A 11 26.15 -8.39 -7.08
N LYS A 12 25.96 -9.53 -6.38
CA LYS A 12 26.69 -10.78 -6.68
C LYS A 12 26.23 -11.45 -7.97
N LEU A 13 24.97 -11.21 -8.40
CA LEU A 13 24.51 -11.53 -9.75
C LEU A 13 24.82 -10.40 -10.75
N ASN A 14 25.44 -9.31 -10.32
CA ASN A 14 25.76 -8.11 -11.10
C ASN A 14 24.56 -7.45 -11.82
N PHE A 15 23.33 -7.55 -11.24
CA PHE A 15 22.10 -7.06 -11.85
C PHE A 15 21.74 -5.62 -11.46
N GLU A 16 22.38 -5.00 -10.47
CA GLU A 16 22.01 -3.67 -9.98
C GLU A 16 23.05 -2.56 -10.17
N THR A 17 24.30 -2.90 -10.43
CA THR A 17 25.35 -1.89 -10.61
C THR A 17 25.68 -1.72 -12.09
N LEU A 18 24.77 -1.12 -12.83
CA LEU A 18 25.04 -0.65 -14.19
C LEU A 18 25.61 0.78 -14.22
N GLU A 19 26.03 1.34 -13.09
CA GLU A 19 26.65 2.66 -13.10
C GLU A 19 28.17 2.67 -12.91
N ASP A 20 28.81 1.67 -12.28
CA ASP A 20 30.25 1.79 -12.02
C ASP A 20 31.10 0.51 -11.99
N ASN A 21 30.60 -0.68 -12.31
CA ASN A 21 31.50 -1.83 -12.49
C ASN A 21 30.99 -2.77 -13.58
N ASP A 22 31.49 -2.55 -14.74
CA ASP A 22 31.40 -3.40 -15.94
C ASP A 22 31.96 -4.84 -15.77
N SER A 23 32.39 -5.28 -14.56
CA SER A 23 33.17 -6.49 -14.46
C SER A 23 32.42 -7.77 -14.73
N PHE A 24 31.15 -7.90 -14.33
CA PHE A 24 30.40 -9.15 -14.58
C PHE A 24 29.78 -9.20 -15.97
N PHE A 25 29.17 -8.13 -16.43
CA PHE A 25 28.69 -8.05 -17.83
C PHE A 25 29.86 -7.86 -18.79
N TYR A 26 30.94 -7.22 -18.36
CA TYR A 26 32.20 -7.20 -19.10
C TYR A 26 32.81 -8.60 -19.13
N ASP A 27 32.88 -9.34 -18.03
CA ASP A 27 33.27 -10.74 -17.97
C ASP A 27 32.30 -11.64 -18.73
N LEU A 28 31.01 -11.36 -18.72
CA LEU A 28 30.00 -12.10 -19.50
C LEU A 28 30.10 -11.79 -20.99
N THR A 29 30.25 -10.51 -21.35
CA THR A 29 30.51 -10.11 -22.74
C THR A 29 31.92 -10.46 -23.19
N GLU A 30 32.94 -10.46 -22.32
CA GLU A 30 34.29 -10.97 -22.64
C GLU A 30 34.34 -12.51 -22.72
N LYS A 31 33.62 -13.23 -21.87
CA LYS A 31 33.45 -14.69 -22.01
C LYS A 31 32.63 -15.04 -23.24
N LEU A 32 31.63 -14.26 -23.59
CA LEU A 32 30.88 -14.40 -24.86
C LEU A 32 31.71 -13.98 -26.09
N LYS A 33 32.67 -13.06 -25.97
CA LYS A 33 33.61 -12.67 -27.00
C LYS A 33 34.80 -13.63 -27.13
N ASN A 34 35.25 -14.25 -26.03
CA ASN A 34 36.39 -15.15 -25.98
C ASN A 34 36.08 -16.60 -26.35
N ASP A 35 34.77 -16.94 -26.48
CA ASP A 35 34.40 -18.20 -27.10
C ASP A 35 34.76 -18.12 -28.61
N LYS A 36 35.82 -18.81 -28.98
CA LYS A 36 36.54 -18.78 -30.25
C LYS A 36 35.71 -19.15 -31.52
N LYS A 37 34.40 -19.02 -31.50
CA LYS A 37 33.51 -19.33 -32.64
C LYS A 37 32.89 -18.07 -33.29
N LEU A 38 33.10 -16.89 -32.78
CA LEU A 38 32.67 -15.65 -33.41
C LEU A 38 33.71 -15.09 -34.41
N ASN A 39 34.22 -15.95 -35.31
CA ASN A 39 34.82 -15.50 -36.55
C ASN A 39 33.70 -15.09 -37.52
N ILE A 40 33.11 -13.90 -37.26
CA ILE A 40 32.25 -13.24 -38.25
C ILE A 40 33.15 -12.87 -39.42
N LYS A 41 33.03 -13.58 -40.55
CA LYS A 41 33.57 -13.13 -41.81
C LYS A 41 32.87 -11.80 -42.15
N TYR A 42 33.54 -10.70 -41.88
CA TYR A 42 33.13 -9.40 -42.39
C TYR A 42 33.16 -9.43 -43.93
N ASN A 43 32.04 -9.16 -44.53
CA ASN A 43 31.96 -8.99 -45.97
C ASN A 43 32.75 -7.73 -46.40
N ASP A 44 33.39 -7.79 -47.55
CA ASP A 44 34.44 -7.01 -48.13
C ASP A 44 34.19 -5.44 -48.32
N THR A 45 33.27 -4.84 -47.59
CA THR A 45 32.90 -3.40 -47.78
C THR A 45 33.32 -2.47 -46.66
N ALA A 46 33.88 -2.95 -45.54
CA ALA A 46 34.30 -2.08 -44.45
C ALA A 46 35.81 -1.80 -44.51
N ILE A 47 36.12 -0.69 -45.14
CA ILE A 47 37.52 -0.22 -45.29
C ILE A 47 38.22 0.09 -43.94
N LEU A 48 37.46 0.58 -42.97
CA LEU A 48 37.99 1.04 -41.68
C LEU A 48 38.44 -0.10 -40.72
N PRO A 49 37.70 -1.22 -40.53
CA PRO A 49 38.15 -2.35 -39.68
C PRO A 49 39.41 -3.01 -40.25
N LEU A 50 39.47 -3.22 -41.54
CA LEU A 50 40.62 -3.81 -42.21
C LEU A 50 41.93 -2.95 -42.07
N LEU A 51 41.79 -1.64 -42.07
CA LEU A 51 42.91 -0.72 -41.85
C LEU A 51 43.35 -0.73 -40.38
N VAL A 52 42.41 -0.82 -39.43
CA VAL A 52 42.74 -0.91 -37.99
C VAL A 52 43.45 -2.23 -37.70
N ASP A 53 42.88 -3.37 -38.18
CA ASP A 53 43.51 -4.69 -37.96
C ASP A 53 44.87 -4.82 -38.65
N SER A 54 45.04 -4.27 -39.88
CA SER A 54 46.36 -4.30 -40.55
C SER A 54 47.41 -3.41 -39.85
N TYR A 55 47.01 -2.31 -39.24
CA TYR A 55 47.92 -1.46 -38.45
C TYR A 55 48.27 -2.07 -37.10
N ILE A 56 47.36 -2.81 -36.44
CA ILE A 56 47.61 -3.56 -35.20
C ILE A 56 48.50 -4.75 -35.46
N ASP A 57 48.27 -5.53 -36.55
CA ASP A 57 49.09 -6.67 -36.91
C ASP A 57 50.52 -6.27 -37.37
N GLU A 58 50.67 -5.15 -38.08
CA GLU A 58 51.98 -4.63 -38.47
C GLU A 58 52.79 -4.01 -37.32
N CYS A 59 52.14 -3.56 -36.26
CA CYS A 59 52.81 -2.84 -35.18
C CYS A 59 52.98 -3.66 -33.90
N ALA A 60 52.63 -4.96 -33.87
CA ALA A 60 52.84 -5.87 -32.75
C ALA A 60 53.16 -5.19 -31.39
N TYR A 61 52.31 -4.22 -30.99
CA TYR A 61 52.54 -3.44 -29.81
C TYR A 61 52.11 -4.24 -28.57
N ASN A 62 53.07 -5.02 -28.04
CA ASN A 62 52.91 -5.76 -26.78
C ASN A 62 53.38 -4.96 -25.56
N GLY A 63 53.35 -3.64 -25.62
CA GLY A 63 53.88 -2.78 -24.56
C GLY A 63 55.37 -2.55 -24.63
N ASP A 64 56.08 -3.07 -25.66
CA ASP A 64 57.51 -2.91 -25.85
C ASP A 64 57.85 -1.59 -26.55
N ASN A 65 58.52 -0.72 -25.80
CA ASN A 65 58.94 0.58 -26.28
C ASN A 65 59.97 0.50 -27.43
N GLU A 66 60.76 -0.56 -27.54
CA GLU A 66 61.75 -0.71 -28.58
C GLU A 66 61.15 -0.95 -29.97
N SER A 67 60.09 -1.76 -30.02
CA SER A 67 59.32 -2.02 -31.26
C SER A 67 58.60 -0.76 -31.72
N PHE A 68 58.00 0.01 -30.80
CA PHE A 68 57.37 1.29 -31.11
C PHE A 68 58.35 2.30 -31.73
N GLU A 69 59.53 2.50 -31.11
CA GLU A 69 60.55 3.42 -31.58
C GLU A 69 61.08 3.03 -32.96
N ASN A 70 61.28 1.72 -33.24
CA ASN A 70 61.77 1.24 -34.54
C ASN A 70 60.74 1.55 -35.65
N VAL A 71 59.42 1.35 -35.39
CA VAL A 71 58.36 1.63 -36.38
C VAL A 71 58.22 3.14 -36.63
N ILE A 72 58.22 3.95 -35.55
CA ILE A 72 58.18 5.41 -35.66
C ILE A 72 59.39 5.95 -36.37
N GLY A 73 60.59 5.43 -36.09
CA GLY A 73 61.83 5.77 -36.80
C GLY A 73 61.73 5.56 -38.32
N SER A 74 61.14 4.42 -38.72
CA SER A 74 60.90 4.11 -40.16
C SER A 74 59.93 5.08 -40.82
N ILE A 75 58.81 5.42 -40.09
CA ILE A 75 57.80 6.38 -40.60
C ILE A 75 58.45 7.79 -40.70
N ASN A 76 59.21 8.21 -39.73
CA ASN A 76 59.88 9.50 -39.71
C ASN A 76 60.88 9.64 -40.87
N SER A 77 61.56 8.54 -41.29
CA SER A 77 62.44 8.53 -42.47
C SER A 77 61.65 8.82 -43.74
N ILE A 78 60.37 8.38 -43.85
CA ILE A 78 59.50 8.70 -44.98
C ILE A 78 59.07 10.15 -44.93
N LEU A 79 58.72 10.67 -43.71
CA LEU A 79 58.26 12.06 -43.51
C LEU A 79 59.36 13.07 -43.71
N ILE A 80 60.62 12.71 -43.45
CA ILE A 80 61.82 13.56 -43.79
C ILE A 80 61.88 13.76 -45.33
N LYS A 81 61.57 12.73 -46.08
CA LYS A 81 61.63 12.81 -47.58
C LYS A 81 60.39 13.50 -48.16
N ASN A 82 59.27 13.32 -47.57
CA ASN A 82 58.01 13.94 -47.97
C ASN A 82 57.15 14.21 -46.73
N SER A 83 57.26 15.45 -46.20
CA SER A 83 56.58 15.88 -44.98
C SER A 83 55.04 15.87 -45.09
N GLY A 84 54.51 15.87 -46.31
CA GLY A 84 53.04 15.85 -46.59
C GLY A 84 52.54 14.45 -46.96
N ASN A 85 53.32 13.39 -46.73
CA ASN A 85 52.90 12.03 -47.07
C ASN A 85 51.69 11.61 -46.18
N LEU A 86 50.50 11.54 -46.80
CA LEU A 86 49.26 11.27 -46.15
C LEU A 86 49.26 9.92 -45.43
N TYR A 87 49.78 8.86 -46.06
CA TYR A 87 49.84 7.54 -45.49
C TYR A 87 50.72 7.46 -44.24
N ALA A 88 51.97 8.03 -44.36
CA ALA A 88 52.89 8.03 -43.26
C ALA A 88 52.41 8.85 -42.04
N ARG A 89 51.72 9.95 -42.30
CA ARG A 89 51.14 10.76 -41.19
C ARG A 89 49.96 10.10 -40.52
N ASN A 90 49.06 9.48 -41.27
CA ASN A 90 47.94 8.73 -40.69
C ASN A 90 48.51 7.53 -39.88
N LYS A 91 49.49 6.81 -40.38
CA LYS A 91 50.09 5.71 -39.63
C LYS A 91 50.82 6.18 -38.36
N ALA A 92 51.56 7.29 -38.40
CA ALA A 92 52.16 7.87 -37.19
C ALA A 92 51.09 8.29 -36.16
N ALA A 93 50.08 9.00 -36.60
CA ALA A 93 48.99 9.45 -35.74
C ALA A 93 48.29 8.29 -35.04
N PHE A 94 47.99 7.20 -35.75
CA PHE A 94 47.38 6.02 -35.20
C PHE A 94 48.28 5.31 -34.18
N LEU A 95 49.60 5.20 -34.42
CA LEU A 95 50.56 4.64 -33.48
C LEU A 95 50.67 5.47 -32.19
N TYR A 96 50.73 6.79 -32.30
CA TYR A 96 50.72 7.65 -31.11
C TYR A 96 49.35 7.61 -30.38
N TYR A 97 48.27 7.42 -31.08
CA TYR A 97 46.97 7.16 -30.46
C TYR A 97 46.98 5.85 -29.65
N THR A 98 47.51 4.74 -30.19
CA THR A 98 47.64 3.49 -29.45
C THR A 98 48.53 3.65 -28.22
N LYS A 99 49.65 4.36 -28.37
CA LYS A 99 50.53 4.69 -27.24
C LYS A 99 49.83 5.51 -26.17
N TYR A 100 49.01 6.49 -26.57
CA TYR A 100 48.22 7.29 -25.68
C TYR A 100 47.23 6.45 -24.87
N ILE A 101 46.61 5.46 -25.48
CA ILE A 101 45.67 4.55 -24.77
C ILE A 101 46.36 3.75 -23.66
N TYR A 102 47.60 3.31 -23.91
CA TYR A 102 48.36 2.50 -22.94
C TYR A 102 49.02 3.34 -21.82
N ASP A 103 49.62 4.47 -22.15
CA ASP A 103 50.44 5.25 -21.23
C ASP A 103 49.70 6.40 -20.55
N TYR A 104 48.50 6.78 -21.08
CA TYR A 104 47.68 7.93 -20.64
C TYR A 104 48.47 9.27 -20.61
N ASP A 105 49.58 9.42 -21.37
CA ASP A 105 50.40 10.61 -21.41
C ASP A 105 49.93 11.56 -22.54
N ASP A 106 49.52 12.76 -22.15
CA ASP A 106 49.01 13.79 -23.05
C ASP A 106 49.95 14.20 -24.17
N ILE A 107 51.28 13.98 -23.99
CA ILE A 107 52.29 14.21 -25.02
C ILE A 107 51.97 13.39 -26.29
N TYR A 108 51.55 12.13 -26.14
CA TYR A 108 51.20 11.30 -27.29
C TYR A 108 49.91 11.74 -27.99
N TYR A 109 48.92 12.29 -27.25
CA TYR A 109 47.77 12.93 -27.83
C TYR A 109 48.14 14.11 -28.68
N ASP A 110 49.01 15.01 -28.17
CA ASP A 110 49.43 16.23 -28.89
C ASP A 110 50.22 15.87 -30.17
N ILE A 111 51.09 14.87 -30.12
CA ILE A 111 51.84 14.41 -31.31
C ILE A 111 50.86 13.76 -32.33
N ALA A 112 49.95 12.94 -31.92
CA ALA A 112 48.97 12.33 -32.81
C ALA A 112 48.10 13.40 -33.49
N SER A 113 47.62 14.39 -32.71
CA SER A 113 46.83 15.54 -33.23
C SER A 113 47.65 16.36 -34.25
N ASP A 114 48.93 16.69 -33.96
CA ASP A 114 49.79 17.45 -34.92
C ASP A 114 49.97 16.70 -36.25
N HIS A 115 50.15 15.39 -36.21
CA HIS A 115 50.24 14.60 -37.43
C HIS A 115 48.99 14.70 -38.32
N ILE A 116 47.80 14.66 -37.70
CA ILE A 116 46.52 14.75 -38.43
C ILE A 116 46.24 16.18 -38.88
N GLU A 117 46.43 17.19 -38.04
CA GLU A 117 46.21 18.59 -38.40
C GLU A 117 46.98 19.04 -39.65
N ARG A 118 48.17 18.49 -39.85
CA ARG A 118 49.02 18.78 -41.05
C ARG A 118 48.45 18.21 -42.35
N ILE A 119 47.52 17.21 -42.25
CA ILE A 119 46.98 16.52 -43.45
C ILE A 119 45.45 16.60 -43.58
N ILE A 120 44.76 17.13 -42.60
CA ILE A 120 43.31 17.15 -42.53
C ILE A 120 42.67 17.87 -43.73
N HIS A 121 43.39 18.87 -44.31
CA HIS A 121 42.93 19.63 -45.46
C HIS A 121 42.85 18.78 -46.77
N HIS A 122 43.42 17.57 -46.76
CA HIS A 122 43.24 16.65 -47.90
C HIS A 122 41.87 15.94 -47.92
N ASN A 123 41.08 16.19 -46.88
CA ASN A 123 39.71 15.68 -46.73
C ASN A 123 39.62 14.12 -46.87
N ASN A 124 40.55 13.46 -46.20
CA ASN A 124 40.66 11.99 -46.23
C ASN A 124 39.91 11.35 -45.06
N GLU A 125 39.10 10.31 -45.35
CA GLU A 125 38.23 9.61 -44.38
C GLU A 125 39.06 9.04 -43.22
N ILE A 126 40.23 8.48 -43.46
CA ILE A 126 41.13 7.88 -42.46
C ILE A 126 41.59 8.94 -41.46
N SER A 127 42.02 10.12 -41.99
CA SER A 127 42.47 11.23 -41.14
C SER A 127 41.40 11.73 -40.20
N HIS A 128 40.21 11.92 -40.71
CA HIS A 128 39.03 12.33 -39.91
C HIS A 128 38.67 11.25 -38.89
N PHE A 129 38.72 9.96 -39.27
CA PHE A 129 38.43 8.86 -38.33
C PHE A 129 39.44 8.77 -37.19
N ILE A 130 40.78 8.85 -37.47
CA ILE A 130 41.79 8.86 -36.41
C ILE A 130 41.62 10.06 -35.49
N LEU A 131 41.30 11.24 -36.04
CA LEU A 131 41.04 12.43 -35.21
C LEU A 131 39.78 12.22 -34.32
N ALA A 132 38.75 11.58 -34.87
CA ALA A 132 37.54 11.29 -34.13
C ALA A 132 37.81 10.34 -32.96
N ILE A 133 38.47 9.19 -33.17
CA ILE A 133 38.78 8.23 -32.09
C ILE A 133 39.74 8.81 -31.05
N LEU A 134 40.69 9.61 -31.45
CA LEU A 134 41.63 10.30 -30.57
C LEU A 134 40.93 11.26 -29.62
N ASN A 135 40.04 12.12 -30.16
CA ASN A 135 39.23 13.04 -29.35
C ASN A 135 38.15 12.29 -28.52
N HIS A 136 37.62 11.21 -29.05
CA HIS A 136 36.67 10.37 -28.33
C HIS A 136 37.33 9.79 -27.08
N PHE A 137 38.51 9.17 -27.21
CA PHE A 137 39.23 8.61 -26.07
C PHE A 137 39.63 9.71 -25.06
N LYS A 138 40.12 10.86 -25.54
CA LYS A 138 40.43 12.02 -24.67
C LYS A 138 39.18 12.49 -23.91
N TYR A 139 38.02 12.46 -24.53
CA TYR A 139 36.77 12.79 -23.87
C TYR A 139 36.40 11.76 -22.80
N THR A 140 36.63 10.45 -23.01
CA THR A 140 36.35 9.41 -21.99
C THR A 140 37.13 9.65 -20.70
N ILE A 141 38.36 10.16 -20.79
CA ILE A 141 39.22 10.46 -19.65
C ILE A 141 38.89 11.80 -19.01
N THR A 142 38.77 12.86 -19.83
CA THR A 142 38.69 14.24 -19.31
C THR A 142 37.26 14.71 -19.05
N LYS A 143 36.28 14.05 -19.64
CA LYS A 143 34.86 14.49 -19.68
C LYS A 143 34.65 15.93 -20.18
N ASN A 144 35.65 16.52 -20.87
CA ASN A 144 35.59 17.88 -21.40
C ASN A 144 34.79 17.91 -22.72
N ASN A 145 33.69 18.66 -22.76
CA ASN A 145 32.80 18.80 -23.90
C ASN A 145 33.50 19.30 -25.19
N GLU A 146 34.63 19.95 -25.11
CA GLU A 146 35.38 20.36 -26.30
C GLU A 146 35.80 19.13 -27.11
N TYR A 147 36.37 18.12 -26.46
CA TYR A 147 36.77 16.88 -27.11
C TYR A 147 35.60 16.07 -27.63
N PHE A 148 34.47 16.09 -26.94
CA PHE A 148 33.22 15.50 -27.44
C PHE A 148 32.80 16.12 -28.78
N ASN A 149 32.79 17.45 -28.85
CA ASN A 149 32.38 18.16 -30.07
C ASN A 149 33.34 17.91 -31.22
N LYS A 150 34.64 17.91 -30.94
CA LYS A 150 35.68 17.60 -31.94
C LYS A 150 35.54 16.17 -32.48
N ALA A 151 35.31 15.21 -31.60
CA ALA A 151 35.10 13.82 -31.99
C ALA A 151 33.84 13.69 -32.87
N LEU A 152 32.73 14.28 -32.43
CA LEU A 152 31.45 14.21 -33.16
C LEU A 152 31.54 14.87 -34.54
N GLU A 153 32.17 16.03 -34.64
CA GLU A 153 32.39 16.72 -35.90
C GLU A 153 33.25 15.88 -36.87
N SER A 154 34.33 15.29 -36.36
CA SER A 154 35.19 14.41 -37.16
C SER A 154 34.47 13.16 -37.61
N TYR A 155 33.66 12.51 -36.77
CA TYR A 155 32.81 11.36 -37.17
C TYR A 155 31.80 11.75 -38.24
N LYS A 156 31.17 12.95 -38.14
CA LYS A 156 30.26 13.44 -39.17
C LYS A 156 30.92 13.68 -40.52
N GLU A 157 32.15 14.19 -40.51
CA GLU A 157 32.93 14.34 -41.75
C GLU A 157 33.26 12.98 -42.39
N VAL A 158 33.59 11.97 -41.58
CA VAL A 158 33.76 10.60 -42.09
C VAL A 158 32.42 10.10 -42.72
N LEU A 159 31.27 10.29 -42.06
CA LEU A 159 29.95 9.92 -42.62
C LEU A 159 29.66 10.62 -43.94
N ASN A 160 30.05 11.91 -44.08
CA ASN A 160 29.86 12.67 -45.31
C ASN A 160 30.74 12.11 -46.47
N LEU A 161 31.92 11.54 -46.14
CA LEU A 161 32.87 11.03 -47.13
C LEU A 161 32.57 9.61 -47.61
N ILE A 162 32.19 8.71 -46.65
CA ILE A 162 32.02 7.27 -46.99
C ILE A 162 30.57 6.82 -47.02
N GLY A 163 29.65 7.68 -46.55
CA GLY A 163 28.25 7.30 -46.35
C GLY A 163 28.01 6.58 -45.05
N SER A 164 26.87 5.89 -44.92
CA SER A 164 26.50 5.11 -43.72
C SER A 164 27.42 3.89 -43.57
N ASP A 165 28.18 3.85 -42.49
CA ASP A 165 29.01 2.70 -42.06
C ASP A 165 28.62 2.28 -40.67
N ILE A 166 28.50 0.96 -40.46
CA ILE A 166 28.02 0.36 -39.22
C ILE A 166 28.99 0.64 -38.04
N ASN A 167 30.29 0.47 -38.29
CA ASN A 167 31.33 0.69 -37.26
C ASN A 167 31.43 2.16 -36.88
N LEU A 168 31.19 3.05 -37.81
CA LEU A 168 31.19 4.49 -37.57
C LEU A 168 29.97 4.88 -36.72
N SER A 169 28.81 4.33 -37.01
CA SER A 169 27.60 4.51 -36.19
C SER A 169 27.79 4.02 -34.77
N TYR A 170 28.51 2.89 -34.59
CA TYR A 170 28.86 2.39 -33.26
C TYR A 170 29.78 3.33 -32.49
N ASN A 171 30.82 3.87 -33.14
CA ASN A 171 31.72 4.84 -32.49
C ASN A 171 31.01 6.12 -32.09
N ILE A 172 30.10 6.62 -32.92
CA ILE A 172 29.25 7.80 -32.59
C ILE A 172 28.37 7.47 -31.38
N PHE A 173 27.76 6.29 -31.37
CA PHE A 173 26.97 5.82 -30.22
C PHE A 173 27.82 5.72 -28.95
N SER A 174 29.01 5.09 -29.02
CA SER A 174 29.91 4.98 -27.90
C SER A 174 30.30 6.36 -27.32
N LEU A 175 30.55 7.34 -28.22
CA LEU A 175 30.80 8.72 -27.83
C LEU A 175 29.63 9.33 -27.07
N TYR A 176 28.41 9.13 -27.56
CA TYR A 176 27.20 9.59 -26.86
C TYR A 176 26.98 8.84 -25.55
N LYS A 177 27.25 7.52 -25.49
CA LYS A 177 27.17 6.71 -24.28
C LYS A 177 28.12 7.27 -23.20
N CYS A 178 29.32 7.70 -23.57
CA CYS A 178 30.28 8.34 -22.64
C CYS A 178 29.80 9.70 -22.09
N LYS A 179 28.86 10.37 -22.75
CA LYS A 179 28.31 11.68 -22.34
C LYS A 179 27.12 11.56 -21.39
N TYR A 180 26.74 10.37 -20.99
CA TYR A 180 25.58 10.13 -20.15
C TYR A 180 25.70 10.74 -18.74
N SER A 181 25.45 12.03 -18.59
CA SER A 181 25.12 12.70 -17.34
C SER A 181 23.78 13.45 -17.47
N ASN A 182 22.89 13.03 -16.72
CA ASN A 182 21.57 13.50 -16.22
C ASN A 182 20.54 14.21 -17.11
N ALA A 183 20.77 15.25 -17.85
CA ALA A 183 19.70 16.03 -18.51
C ALA A 183 19.60 15.88 -20.03
N GLU A 184 20.64 15.41 -20.70
CA GLU A 184 20.69 15.27 -22.16
C GLU A 184 20.60 13.81 -22.66
N LYS A 185 20.44 12.87 -21.75
CA LYS A 185 20.46 11.41 -22.02
C LYS A 185 19.45 11.00 -23.11
N GLU A 186 18.21 11.47 -23.00
CA GLU A 186 17.13 11.06 -23.88
C GLU A 186 17.32 11.51 -25.33
N LYS A 187 17.85 12.73 -25.54
CA LYS A 187 18.12 13.25 -26.87
C LYS A 187 19.24 12.47 -27.57
N HIS A 188 20.28 12.09 -26.85
CA HIS A 188 21.43 11.36 -27.40
C HIS A 188 21.10 9.89 -27.66
N PHE A 189 20.30 9.29 -26.78
CA PHE A 189 19.74 7.97 -26.99
C PHE A 189 18.94 7.88 -28.30
N ASN A 190 18.02 8.84 -28.52
CA ASN A 190 17.16 8.84 -29.69
C ASN A 190 17.99 8.97 -30.99
N ILE A 191 19.04 9.79 -30.99
CA ILE A 191 19.94 9.91 -32.14
C ILE A 191 20.66 8.59 -32.44
N ALA A 192 21.17 7.90 -31.41
CA ALA A 192 21.84 6.62 -31.58
C ALA A 192 20.86 5.53 -32.07
N ALA A 193 19.64 5.49 -31.51
CA ALA A 193 18.60 4.55 -31.96
C ALA A 193 18.21 4.80 -33.44
N GLU A 194 18.03 6.05 -33.82
CA GLU A 194 17.70 6.43 -35.22
C GLU A 194 18.77 5.96 -36.22
N GLU A 195 20.06 6.03 -35.88
CA GLU A 195 21.14 5.58 -36.76
C GLU A 195 21.10 4.04 -36.95
N TYR A 196 20.88 3.27 -35.90
CA TYR A 196 20.72 1.82 -36.05
C TYR A 196 19.45 1.41 -36.78
N LEU A 197 18.34 2.13 -36.58
CA LEU A 197 17.09 1.89 -37.30
C LEU A 197 17.26 2.13 -38.81
N LYS A 198 18.01 3.15 -39.23
CA LYS A 198 18.32 3.39 -40.67
C LYS A 198 19.07 2.23 -41.29
N ILE A 199 19.95 1.56 -40.52
CA ILE A 199 20.67 0.38 -40.98
C ILE A 199 19.70 -0.79 -41.15
N LEU A 200 18.81 -1.01 -40.20
CA LEU A 200 17.80 -2.07 -40.23
C LEU A 200 16.73 -1.82 -41.29
N ASP A 201 16.40 -0.56 -41.62
CA ASP A 201 15.52 -0.22 -42.73
C ASP A 201 16.10 -0.61 -44.09
N PHE A 202 17.45 -0.64 -44.21
CA PHE A 202 18.13 -1.08 -45.40
C PHE A 202 18.39 -2.59 -45.45
N ASP A 203 18.74 -3.19 -44.31
CA ASP A 203 19.07 -4.60 -44.12
C ASP A 203 18.49 -5.07 -42.76
N ASN A 204 17.27 -5.61 -42.80
CA ASN A 204 16.52 -6.02 -41.60
C ASN A 204 17.19 -7.13 -40.80
N ASP A 205 18.01 -7.95 -41.46
CA ASP A 205 18.70 -9.10 -40.85
C ASP A 205 20.15 -8.73 -40.46
N ASN A 206 20.51 -7.47 -40.40
CA ASN A 206 21.83 -7.05 -40.03
C ASN A 206 22.17 -7.37 -38.57
N ILE A 207 22.94 -8.44 -38.38
CA ILE A 207 23.30 -9.02 -37.07
C ILE A 207 23.90 -7.95 -36.14
N PHE A 208 24.82 -7.13 -36.66
CA PHE A 208 25.52 -6.11 -35.89
C PHE A 208 24.57 -5.01 -35.41
N ALA A 209 23.72 -4.52 -36.30
CA ALA A 209 22.72 -3.51 -35.92
C ALA A 209 21.71 -4.07 -34.91
N LEU A 210 21.21 -5.31 -35.09
CA LEU A 210 20.34 -6.01 -34.18
C LEU A 210 20.97 -6.19 -32.79
N GLU A 211 22.25 -6.62 -32.73
CA GLU A 211 22.96 -6.78 -31.44
C GLU A 211 23.09 -5.45 -30.69
N HIS A 212 23.44 -4.39 -31.38
CA HIS A 212 23.70 -3.11 -30.74
C HIS A 212 22.41 -2.38 -30.37
N ILE A 213 21.38 -2.41 -31.20
CA ILE A 213 20.09 -1.78 -30.85
C ILE A 213 19.39 -2.51 -29.71
N SER A 214 19.48 -3.84 -29.67
CA SER A 214 18.92 -4.63 -28.58
C SER A 214 19.58 -4.28 -27.24
N LYS A 215 20.93 -4.16 -27.22
CA LYS A 215 21.69 -3.70 -26.05
C LYS A 215 21.36 -2.24 -25.67
N LEU A 216 21.25 -1.35 -26.64
CA LEU A 216 20.92 0.05 -26.42
C LEU A 216 19.56 0.19 -25.72
N TYR A 217 18.51 -0.48 -26.21
CA TYR A 217 17.22 -0.47 -25.56
C TYR A 217 17.22 -1.19 -24.21
N LYS A 218 18.04 -2.26 -24.04
CA LYS A 218 18.22 -2.90 -22.72
C LYS A 218 18.80 -1.91 -21.71
N ASP A 219 19.90 -1.24 -22.06
CA ASP A 219 20.56 -0.26 -21.16
C ASP A 219 19.60 0.88 -20.81
N GLN A 220 18.86 1.39 -21.80
CA GLN A 220 17.86 2.43 -21.57
C GLN A 220 16.71 1.95 -20.68
N PHE A 221 16.24 0.72 -20.85
CA PHE A 221 15.27 0.10 -19.94
C PHE A 221 15.82 -0.01 -18.52
N LEU A 222 17.06 -0.49 -18.38
CA LEU A 222 17.69 -0.63 -17.06
C LEU A 222 17.85 0.72 -16.34
N LEU A 223 18.05 1.82 -17.08
CA LEU A 223 18.14 3.18 -16.53
C LEU A 223 16.74 3.75 -16.17
N THR A 224 15.80 3.67 -17.12
CA THR A 224 14.52 4.39 -17.02
C THR A 224 13.39 3.55 -16.45
N LYS A 225 13.52 2.20 -16.49
CA LYS A 225 12.48 1.22 -16.19
C LYS A 225 11.22 1.38 -17.07
N ASN A 226 11.33 2.09 -18.23
CA ASN A 226 10.22 2.27 -19.14
C ASN A 226 9.92 0.97 -19.90
N PRO A 227 8.69 0.44 -19.83
CA PRO A 227 8.33 -0.84 -20.48
C PRO A 227 8.36 -0.78 -22.01
N ASP A 228 8.27 0.40 -22.63
CA ASP A 228 8.40 0.50 -24.09
C ASP A 228 9.81 0.09 -24.54
N TYR A 229 10.85 0.50 -23.80
CA TYR A 229 12.24 0.09 -24.09
C TYR A 229 12.50 -1.40 -23.81
N TYR A 230 11.83 -1.95 -22.78
CA TYR A 230 11.85 -3.39 -22.53
C TYR A 230 11.29 -4.18 -23.71
N LEU A 231 10.11 -3.81 -24.22
CA LEU A 231 9.48 -4.48 -25.36
C LEU A 231 10.35 -4.38 -26.63
N LEU A 232 10.89 -3.20 -26.92
CA LEU A 232 11.78 -3.00 -28.06
C LEU A 232 13.05 -3.84 -27.94
N SER A 233 13.67 -3.85 -26.77
CA SER A 233 14.87 -4.66 -26.52
C SER A 233 14.60 -6.15 -26.73
N ILE A 234 13.50 -6.67 -26.18
CA ILE A 234 13.15 -8.10 -26.37
C ILE A 234 12.92 -8.43 -27.85
N ASN A 235 12.16 -7.60 -28.56
CA ASN A 235 11.89 -7.85 -29.98
C ASN A 235 13.20 -7.92 -30.78
N TYR A 236 14.12 -6.98 -30.62
CA TYR A 236 15.40 -7.00 -31.31
C TYR A 236 16.32 -8.16 -30.87
N TYR A 237 16.30 -8.59 -29.61
CA TYR A 237 17.01 -9.83 -29.20
C TYR A 237 16.40 -11.10 -29.79
N ILE A 238 15.08 -11.14 -29.96
CA ILE A 238 14.39 -12.25 -30.60
C ILE A 238 14.71 -12.27 -32.10
N ASP A 239 14.68 -11.12 -32.77
CA ASP A 239 15.09 -11.00 -34.17
C ASP A 239 16.55 -11.41 -34.36
N LEU A 240 17.46 -10.99 -33.50
CA LEU A 240 18.85 -11.39 -33.47
C LEU A 240 18.99 -12.90 -33.27
N TYR A 241 18.22 -13.52 -32.37
CA TYR A 241 18.22 -14.97 -32.17
C TYR A 241 17.80 -15.73 -33.43
N TYR A 242 16.74 -15.29 -34.10
CA TYR A 242 16.29 -15.96 -35.32
C TYR A 242 17.28 -15.77 -36.50
N THR A 243 17.97 -14.65 -36.52
CA THR A 243 18.95 -14.36 -37.58
C THR A 243 20.27 -15.09 -37.36
N TYR A 244 20.78 -15.12 -36.14
CA TYR A 244 22.09 -15.69 -35.81
C TYR A 244 22.03 -17.13 -35.32
N ASN A 245 20.85 -17.58 -34.81
CA ASN A 245 20.55 -18.92 -34.30
C ASN A 245 21.48 -19.35 -33.13
N ASP A 246 21.89 -18.41 -32.29
CA ASP A 246 22.64 -18.64 -31.06
C ASP A 246 21.72 -18.62 -29.85
N ILE A 247 21.63 -19.74 -29.16
CA ILE A 247 20.72 -19.92 -28.01
C ILE A 247 21.10 -19.06 -26.84
N ASP A 248 22.37 -18.67 -26.66
CA ASP A 248 22.85 -17.84 -25.56
C ASP A 248 22.36 -16.39 -25.66
N ILE A 249 21.90 -15.95 -26.85
CA ILE A 249 21.23 -14.66 -27.01
C ILE A 249 19.95 -14.58 -26.14
N LEU A 250 19.27 -15.70 -25.99
CA LEU A 250 18.05 -15.81 -25.19
C LEU A 250 18.30 -15.58 -23.69
N LEU A 251 19.56 -15.67 -23.20
CA LEU A 251 19.88 -15.26 -21.82
C LEU A 251 19.51 -13.79 -21.54
N ASN A 252 19.78 -12.91 -22.52
CA ASN A 252 19.39 -11.50 -22.38
C ASN A 252 17.88 -11.32 -22.32
N VAL A 253 17.12 -12.11 -23.08
CA VAL A 253 15.65 -12.10 -23.03
C VAL A 253 15.16 -12.58 -21.66
N GLY A 254 15.68 -13.71 -21.18
CA GLY A 254 15.36 -14.24 -19.85
C GLY A 254 15.73 -13.27 -18.74
N PHE A 255 16.87 -12.60 -18.86
CA PHE A 255 17.29 -11.54 -17.94
C PHE A 255 16.34 -10.34 -17.94
N LEU A 256 15.95 -9.84 -19.12
CA LEU A 256 15.01 -8.72 -19.24
C LEU A 256 13.65 -9.05 -18.61
N HIS A 257 13.10 -10.24 -18.87
CA HIS A 257 11.90 -10.72 -18.20
C HIS A 257 12.07 -10.78 -16.68
N THR A 258 13.24 -11.25 -16.19
CA THR A 258 13.55 -11.33 -14.75
C THR A 258 13.57 -9.94 -14.11
N ILE A 259 14.20 -8.97 -14.77
CA ILE A 259 14.23 -7.57 -14.30
C ILE A 259 12.83 -6.96 -14.30
N MET A 260 12.04 -7.19 -15.38
CA MET A 260 10.67 -6.71 -15.44
C MET A 260 9.80 -7.33 -14.34
N PHE A 261 9.97 -8.63 -14.06
CA PHE A 261 9.34 -9.30 -12.94
C PHE A 261 9.73 -8.69 -11.59
N LYS A 262 11.02 -8.39 -11.40
CA LYS A 262 11.52 -7.76 -10.18
C LYS A 262 10.81 -6.43 -9.89
N TYR A 263 10.63 -5.58 -10.91
CA TYR A 263 10.03 -4.25 -10.75
C TYR A 263 8.51 -4.28 -10.69
N SER A 264 7.86 -5.00 -11.62
CA SER A 264 6.40 -5.04 -11.72
C SER A 264 5.75 -5.95 -10.69
N LYS A 265 6.47 -6.99 -10.20
CA LYS A 265 5.95 -8.09 -9.39
C LYS A 265 4.87 -8.92 -10.10
N TYR A 266 4.71 -8.75 -11.42
CA TYR A 266 3.71 -9.47 -12.20
C TYR A 266 4.24 -10.85 -12.59
N ILE A 267 3.61 -11.91 -12.05
CA ILE A 267 4.11 -13.30 -12.14
C ILE A 267 4.29 -13.76 -13.58
N HIS A 268 3.45 -13.28 -14.51
CA HIS A 268 3.57 -13.63 -15.92
C HIS A 268 5.00 -13.43 -16.48
N PHE A 269 5.66 -12.32 -16.10
CA PHE A 269 7.05 -12.10 -16.53
C PHE A 269 8.03 -13.14 -15.97
N SER A 270 7.74 -13.72 -14.80
CA SER A 270 8.55 -14.84 -14.29
C SER A 270 8.32 -16.12 -15.07
N ASP A 271 7.09 -16.36 -15.53
CA ASP A 271 6.75 -17.53 -16.35
C ASP A 271 7.42 -17.42 -17.73
N ASP A 272 7.41 -16.22 -18.33
CA ASP A 272 8.12 -15.95 -19.58
C ASP A 272 9.63 -16.13 -19.39
N ALA A 273 10.22 -15.60 -18.32
CA ALA A 273 11.63 -15.78 -18.01
C ALA A 273 12.00 -17.28 -17.89
N VAL A 274 11.23 -18.02 -17.08
CA VAL A 274 11.44 -19.46 -16.89
C VAL A 274 11.29 -20.23 -18.21
N SER A 275 10.28 -19.90 -19.01
CA SER A 275 10.03 -20.53 -20.31
C SER A 275 11.23 -20.36 -21.27
N VAL A 276 11.77 -19.15 -21.34
CA VAL A 276 12.93 -18.84 -22.19
C VAL A 276 14.21 -19.55 -21.68
N LEU A 277 14.47 -19.46 -20.37
CA LEU A 277 15.68 -20.05 -19.78
C LEU A 277 15.67 -21.57 -19.79
N LYS A 278 14.52 -22.23 -19.69
CA LYS A 278 14.40 -23.68 -19.85
C LYS A 278 14.72 -24.17 -21.29
N LYS A 279 14.43 -23.37 -22.30
CA LYS A 279 14.89 -23.70 -23.68
C LYS A 279 16.41 -23.70 -23.76
N ILE A 280 17.10 -22.83 -23.02
CA ILE A 280 18.57 -22.83 -22.94
C ILE A 280 19.05 -24.07 -22.19
N GLU A 281 18.40 -24.43 -21.07
CA GLU A 281 18.72 -25.62 -20.27
C GLU A 281 18.66 -26.92 -21.09
N GLU A 282 17.64 -27.05 -21.97
CA GLU A 282 17.49 -28.22 -22.87
C GLU A 282 18.62 -28.36 -23.88
N VAL A 283 19.26 -27.27 -24.31
CA VAL A 283 20.28 -27.26 -25.38
C VAL A 283 21.69 -27.20 -24.82
N ASN A 284 21.92 -26.43 -23.77
CA ASN A 284 23.24 -26.13 -23.21
C ASN A 284 23.27 -26.12 -21.69
N ASN A 285 23.50 -27.29 -21.09
CA ASN A 285 23.55 -27.45 -19.60
C ASN A 285 24.86 -26.93 -18.96
N SER A 286 25.80 -26.39 -19.74
CA SER A 286 27.13 -25.98 -19.21
C SER A 286 27.24 -24.51 -18.87
N ASN A 287 26.13 -23.75 -18.97
CA ASN A 287 26.18 -22.31 -18.71
C ASN A 287 26.08 -22.02 -17.20
N ASN A 288 27.17 -21.53 -16.59
CA ASN A 288 27.31 -21.27 -15.15
C ASN A 288 26.32 -20.21 -14.63
N ILE A 289 25.68 -19.42 -15.48
CA ILE A 289 24.78 -18.31 -15.11
C ILE A 289 23.33 -18.79 -15.08
N LEU A 290 23.00 -19.80 -15.86
CA LEU A 290 21.62 -20.27 -16.04
C LEU A 290 20.98 -20.72 -14.72
N TYR A 291 21.67 -21.58 -13.97
CA TYR A 291 21.13 -22.11 -12.71
C TYR A 291 20.99 -21.08 -11.61
N PRO A 292 21.97 -20.18 -11.35
CA PRO A 292 21.77 -19.07 -10.42
C PRO A 292 20.61 -18.17 -10.81
N LEU A 293 20.42 -17.89 -12.10
CA LEU A 293 19.32 -17.03 -12.57
C LEU A 293 17.95 -17.69 -12.40
N LEU A 294 17.81 -18.98 -12.76
CA LEU A 294 16.59 -19.74 -12.50
C LEU A 294 16.29 -19.83 -11.01
N GLY A 295 17.29 -20.12 -10.19
CA GLY A 295 17.18 -20.13 -8.73
C GLY A 295 16.69 -18.78 -8.18
N TYR A 296 17.21 -17.68 -8.72
CA TYR A 296 16.80 -16.33 -8.33
C TYR A 296 15.34 -16.02 -8.69
N ILE A 297 14.90 -16.41 -9.89
CA ILE A 297 13.50 -16.20 -10.31
C ILE A 297 12.54 -16.95 -9.38
N TYR A 298 12.81 -18.22 -9.10
CA TYR A 298 11.99 -19.02 -8.19
C TYR A 298 12.06 -18.50 -6.75
N CYS A 299 13.20 -17.98 -6.29
CA CYS A 299 13.34 -17.32 -5.01
C CYS A 299 12.47 -16.06 -4.91
N MET A 300 12.46 -15.22 -5.96
CA MET A 300 11.57 -14.05 -6.03
C MET A 300 10.10 -14.46 -6.06
N ARG A 301 9.73 -15.51 -6.82
CA ARG A 301 8.38 -16.08 -6.82
C ARG A 301 7.98 -16.52 -5.43
N TYR A 302 8.82 -17.32 -4.77
CA TYR A 302 8.57 -17.74 -3.40
C TYR A 302 8.38 -16.55 -2.43
N SER A 303 9.14 -15.48 -2.61
CA SER A 303 8.98 -14.28 -1.78
C SER A 303 7.58 -13.66 -1.88
N LEU A 304 6.92 -13.80 -3.05
CA LEU A 304 5.58 -13.29 -3.32
C LEU A 304 4.49 -14.31 -2.99
N THR A 305 4.60 -15.54 -3.55
CA THR A 305 3.54 -16.56 -3.53
C THR A 305 3.50 -17.37 -2.24
N LYS A 306 4.67 -17.49 -1.54
CA LYS A 306 4.88 -18.41 -0.42
C LYS A 306 4.69 -19.90 -0.80
N ASN A 307 4.68 -20.22 -2.10
CA ASN A 307 4.48 -21.57 -2.59
C ASN A 307 5.71 -22.44 -2.31
N SER A 308 5.50 -23.60 -1.69
CA SER A 308 6.58 -24.56 -1.39
C SER A 308 7.25 -25.13 -2.63
N GLU A 309 6.55 -25.19 -3.78
CA GLU A 309 7.13 -25.64 -5.04
C GLU A 309 8.17 -24.65 -5.57
N ASP A 310 7.90 -23.35 -5.48
CA ASP A 310 8.85 -22.30 -5.85
C ASP A 310 10.11 -22.36 -4.96
N PHE A 311 9.94 -22.60 -3.65
CA PHE A 311 11.07 -22.82 -2.74
C PHE A 311 11.89 -24.03 -3.15
N SER A 312 11.24 -25.18 -3.41
CA SER A 312 11.92 -26.42 -3.78
C SER A 312 12.67 -26.27 -5.10
N SER A 313 12.07 -25.59 -6.08
CA SER A 313 12.69 -25.30 -7.37
C SER A 313 13.91 -24.40 -7.22
N ALA A 314 13.82 -23.33 -6.43
CA ALA A 314 14.94 -22.44 -6.16
C ALA A 314 16.11 -23.19 -5.50
N MET A 315 15.81 -24.02 -4.49
CA MET A 315 16.83 -24.82 -3.79
C MET A 315 17.50 -25.84 -4.74
N ASN A 316 16.74 -26.49 -5.62
CA ASN A 316 17.29 -27.42 -6.59
C ASN A 316 18.27 -26.72 -7.55
N TYR A 317 17.87 -25.60 -8.14
CA TYR A 317 18.76 -24.83 -9.04
C TYR A 317 20.00 -24.28 -8.34
N TYR A 318 19.89 -23.80 -7.10
CA TYR A 318 21.06 -23.35 -6.35
C TYR A 318 21.99 -24.52 -5.92
N ASN A 319 21.43 -25.71 -5.65
CA ASN A 319 22.25 -26.88 -5.38
C ASN A 319 22.99 -27.37 -6.63
N GLU A 320 22.40 -27.27 -7.82
CA GLU A 320 23.11 -27.53 -9.09
C GLU A 320 24.21 -26.49 -9.33
N ALA A 321 23.93 -25.19 -9.10
CA ALA A 321 24.90 -24.11 -9.22
C ALA A 321 26.12 -24.30 -8.28
N LYS A 322 25.90 -24.84 -7.07
CA LYS A 322 26.93 -25.11 -6.06
C LYS A 322 28.04 -26.07 -6.58
N ASN A 323 27.71 -26.98 -7.48
CA ASN A 323 28.67 -27.93 -8.06
C ASN A 323 29.72 -27.20 -8.92
N SER A 324 29.40 -26.02 -9.43
CA SER A 324 30.27 -25.20 -10.28
C SER A 324 30.82 -23.93 -9.61
N ASP A 325 30.15 -23.41 -8.60
CA ASP A 325 30.49 -22.13 -7.94
C ASP A 325 30.11 -22.13 -6.44
N ASN A 326 31.08 -21.92 -5.56
CA ASN A 326 30.89 -21.79 -4.14
C ASN A 326 30.00 -20.58 -3.76
N ASN A 327 29.90 -19.56 -4.61
CA ASN A 327 29.01 -18.43 -4.41
C ASN A 327 27.53 -18.84 -4.33
N ALA A 328 27.16 -20.02 -4.82
CA ALA A 328 25.82 -20.57 -4.65
C ALA A 328 25.38 -20.69 -3.17
N TYR A 329 26.32 -20.87 -2.22
CA TYR A 329 26.03 -20.85 -0.80
C TYR A 329 25.46 -19.50 -0.33
N TYR A 330 25.87 -18.40 -0.93
CA TYR A 330 25.33 -17.08 -0.67
C TYR A 330 23.83 -17.03 -1.00
N PHE A 331 23.44 -17.55 -2.15
CA PHE A 331 22.06 -17.58 -2.59
C PHE A 331 21.20 -18.54 -1.73
N ILE A 332 21.76 -19.69 -1.34
CA ILE A 332 21.14 -20.63 -0.41
C ILE A 332 20.89 -19.96 0.95
N ALA A 333 21.86 -19.21 1.46
CA ALA A 333 21.70 -18.47 2.72
C ALA A 333 20.54 -17.48 2.64
N HIS A 334 20.45 -16.72 1.53
CA HIS A 334 19.41 -15.71 1.35
C HIS A 334 18.01 -16.31 1.20
N ILE A 335 17.83 -17.46 0.55
CA ILE A 335 16.51 -18.10 0.51
C ILE A 335 16.10 -18.59 1.90
N TYR A 336 17.05 -19.06 2.73
CA TYR A 336 16.76 -19.39 4.11
C TYR A 336 16.40 -18.15 4.96
N ILE A 337 17.01 -16.97 4.70
CA ILE A 337 16.58 -15.71 5.33
C ILE A 337 15.12 -15.42 4.99
N LEU A 338 14.71 -15.59 3.72
CA LEU A 338 13.32 -15.40 3.31
C LEU A 338 12.37 -16.38 4.00
N CYS A 339 12.77 -17.65 4.13
CA CYS A 339 12.01 -18.65 4.87
C CYS A 339 11.88 -18.28 6.35
N TYR A 340 12.97 -17.86 6.98
CA TYR A 340 12.95 -17.41 8.36
C TYR A 340 12.00 -16.23 8.59
N LYS A 341 12.04 -15.23 7.71
CA LYS A 341 11.11 -14.08 7.76
C LYS A 341 9.65 -14.50 7.66
N ASN A 342 9.35 -15.51 6.84
CA ASN A 342 7.98 -15.97 6.62
C ASN A 342 7.47 -16.89 7.73
N THR A 343 8.29 -17.84 8.17
CA THR A 343 7.88 -18.89 9.11
C THR A 343 8.21 -18.57 10.57
N LYS A 344 9.22 -17.71 10.80
CA LYS A 344 9.82 -17.41 12.11
C LYS A 344 10.46 -18.63 12.78
N ASP A 345 10.76 -19.69 12.01
CA ASP A 345 11.34 -20.92 12.51
C ASP A 345 12.88 -20.81 12.58
N GLU A 346 13.44 -20.97 13.79
CA GLU A 346 14.88 -20.90 14.07
C GLU A 346 15.71 -21.92 13.27
N LEU A 347 15.10 -22.98 12.75
CA LEU A 347 15.80 -23.91 11.85
C LEU A 347 16.33 -23.20 10.60
N TYR A 348 15.55 -22.28 10.01
CA TYR A 348 16.00 -21.54 8.85
C TYR A 348 17.04 -20.46 9.16
N PHE A 349 17.00 -19.87 10.37
CA PHE A 349 18.07 -18.99 10.84
C PHE A 349 19.40 -19.76 10.92
N ASN A 350 19.38 -20.93 11.57
CA ASN A 350 20.58 -21.76 11.71
C ASN A 350 21.09 -22.30 10.37
N ALA A 351 20.19 -22.69 9.46
CA ALA A 351 20.51 -23.13 8.11
C ALA A 351 21.19 -22.01 7.29
N SER A 352 20.69 -20.76 7.40
CA SER A 352 21.29 -19.59 6.76
C SER A 352 22.71 -19.32 7.31
N MET A 353 22.89 -19.33 8.62
CA MET A 353 24.21 -19.19 9.25
C MET A 353 25.19 -20.30 8.82
N SER A 354 24.71 -21.54 8.73
CA SER A 354 25.50 -22.66 8.24
C SER A 354 25.97 -22.44 6.79
N ALA A 355 25.09 -21.93 5.95
CA ALA A 355 25.44 -21.62 4.55
C ALA A 355 26.49 -20.50 4.44
N PHE A 356 26.36 -19.43 5.23
CA PHE A 356 27.38 -18.37 5.28
C PHE A 356 28.75 -18.87 5.77
N ASN A 357 28.80 -19.86 6.65
CA ASN A 357 30.05 -20.44 7.15
C ASN A 357 30.88 -21.20 6.09
N HIS A 358 30.30 -21.49 4.91
CA HIS A 358 31.00 -22.04 3.76
C HIS A 358 31.67 -20.98 2.88
N LEU A 359 31.45 -19.71 3.18
CA LEU A 359 31.94 -18.56 2.43
C LEU A 359 33.05 -17.83 3.21
N ASP A 360 33.76 -16.92 2.55
CA ASP A 360 34.76 -16.10 3.20
C ASP A 360 34.11 -15.10 4.16
N THR A 361 34.31 -15.28 5.45
CA THR A 361 33.73 -14.45 6.51
C THR A 361 34.38 -13.06 6.64
N ASP A 362 35.37 -12.72 5.84
CA ASP A 362 35.97 -11.39 5.76
C ASP A 362 35.51 -10.62 4.51
N ASP A 363 34.62 -11.22 3.70
CA ASP A 363 33.94 -10.53 2.60
C ASP A 363 32.85 -9.58 3.16
N THR A 364 32.88 -8.32 2.72
CA THR A 364 31.95 -7.26 3.18
C THR A 364 30.49 -7.58 2.88
N ASP A 365 30.18 -8.16 1.72
CA ASP A 365 28.83 -8.58 1.35
C ASP A 365 28.30 -9.66 2.28
N ILE A 366 29.14 -10.62 2.65
CA ILE A 366 28.76 -11.71 3.54
C ILE A 366 28.54 -11.19 4.96
N LEU A 367 29.42 -10.34 5.46
CA LEU A 367 29.26 -9.71 6.77
C LEU A 367 27.98 -8.87 6.84
N ASN A 368 27.71 -8.09 5.80
CA ASN A 368 26.47 -7.30 5.70
C ASN A 368 25.22 -8.21 5.66
N SER A 369 25.29 -9.35 5.00
CA SER A 369 24.18 -10.31 4.91
C SER A 369 23.96 -11.06 6.24
N ILE A 370 25.02 -11.39 6.97
CA ILE A 370 24.92 -11.95 8.34
C ILE A 370 24.29 -10.92 9.28
N ALA A 371 24.74 -9.66 9.22
CA ALA A 371 24.15 -8.58 10.00
C ALA A 371 22.64 -8.45 9.73
N TYR A 372 22.25 -8.51 8.46
CA TYR A 372 20.84 -8.47 8.06
C TYR A 372 20.03 -9.69 8.56
N LEU A 373 20.62 -10.88 8.61
CA LEU A 373 19.96 -12.05 9.22
C LEU A 373 19.65 -11.81 10.70
N TYR A 374 20.61 -11.25 11.45
CA TYR A 374 20.39 -10.87 12.87
C TYR A 374 19.36 -9.73 12.99
N GLU A 375 19.34 -8.76 12.06
CA GLU A 375 18.32 -7.70 12.01
C GLU A 375 16.93 -8.31 11.80
N CYS A 376 16.78 -9.29 10.90
CA CYS A 376 15.54 -10.01 10.70
C CYS A 376 15.09 -10.71 11.99
N ARG A 377 16.02 -11.35 12.74
CA ARG A 377 15.72 -11.98 14.03
C ARG A 377 15.34 -10.93 15.06
N PHE A 378 16.07 -9.82 15.15
CA PHE A 378 15.72 -8.70 16.02
C PHE A 378 14.31 -8.15 15.75
N SER A 379 13.92 -8.02 14.49
CA SER A 379 12.57 -7.53 14.12
C SER A 379 11.45 -8.45 14.65
N ILE A 380 11.74 -9.74 14.83
CA ILE A 380 10.80 -10.75 15.33
C ILE A 380 10.85 -10.86 16.85
N THR A 381 12.06 -11.04 17.41
CA THR A 381 12.29 -11.34 18.84
C THR A 381 12.29 -10.10 19.73
N LYS A 382 12.63 -8.93 19.17
CA LYS A 382 12.89 -7.66 19.87
C LYS A 382 13.99 -7.80 20.94
N ASN A 383 14.87 -8.82 20.81
CA ASN A 383 15.94 -9.07 21.75
C ASN A 383 17.12 -8.13 21.50
N LYS A 384 17.63 -7.52 22.57
CA LYS A 384 18.79 -6.63 22.52
C LYS A 384 20.05 -7.31 21.98
N ASP A 385 20.25 -8.59 22.30
CA ASP A 385 21.41 -9.36 21.83
C ASP A 385 21.43 -9.50 20.30
N ASP A 386 20.24 -9.64 19.66
CA ASP A 386 20.13 -9.72 18.21
C ASP A 386 20.46 -8.36 17.55
N PHE A 387 20.03 -7.28 18.17
CA PHE A 387 20.41 -5.92 17.76
C PHE A 387 21.93 -5.73 17.85
N ASP A 388 22.53 -6.09 18.98
CA ASP A 388 23.96 -5.90 19.23
C ASP A 388 24.81 -6.76 18.26
N ASN A 389 24.38 -7.99 17.96
CA ASN A 389 25.02 -8.85 16.95
C ASN A 389 24.90 -8.26 15.54
N SER A 390 23.72 -7.79 15.15
CA SER A 390 23.52 -7.14 13.86
C SER A 390 24.43 -5.93 13.70
N LEU A 391 24.46 -5.06 14.70
CA LEU A 391 25.31 -3.88 14.72
C LEU A 391 26.82 -4.23 14.67
N PHE A 392 27.24 -5.28 15.37
CA PHE A 392 28.61 -5.78 15.35
C PHE A 392 29.05 -6.15 13.93
N TYR A 393 28.23 -6.93 13.21
CA TYR A 393 28.58 -7.36 11.85
C TYR A 393 28.52 -6.22 10.85
N TYR A 394 27.59 -5.26 10.96
CA TYR A 394 27.60 -4.05 10.14
C TYR A 394 28.87 -3.21 10.37
N ASN A 395 29.26 -3.04 11.63
CA ASN A 395 30.49 -2.29 11.95
C ASN A 395 31.75 -3.02 11.46
N LYS A 396 31.77 -4.37 11.51
CA LYS A 396 32.87 -5.17 10.95
C LYS A 396 32.94 -5.01 9.43
N ALA A 397 31.82 -5.00 8.72
CA ALA A 397 31.79 -4.76 7.28
C ALA A 397 32.33 -3.38 6.92
N LEU A 398 31.95 -2.32 7.61
CA LEU A 398 32.44 -0.96 7.40
C LEU A 398 33.88 -0.77 7.82
N ALA A 399 34.43 -1.59 8.72
CA ALA A 399 35.86 -1.56 9.06
C ALA A 399 36.73 -2.14 7.95
N ILE A 400 36.19 -3.04 7.11
CA ILE A 400 36.84 -3.61 5.93
C ILE A 400 36.70 -2.69 4.72
N ASP A 401 35.50 -2.27 4.44
CA ASP A 401 35.17 -1.38 3.34
C ASP A 401 34.30 -0.20 3.85
N PRO A 402 34.94 0.93 4.21
CA PRO A 402 34.20 2.11 4.67
C PRO A 402 33.27 2.71 3.60
N ASP A 403 33.55 2.47 2.32
CA ASP A 403 32.80 3.00 1.19
C ASP A 403 31.57 2.10 0.82
N TYR A 404 31.40 0.97 1.52
CA TYR A 404 30.31 0.04 1.23
C TYR A 404 28.95 0.59 1.70
N PHE A 405 28.31 1.36 0.86
CA PHE A 405 27.11 2.12 1.18
C PHE A 405 25.88 1.29 1.59
N TYR A 406 25.76 0.02 1.12
CA TYR A 406 24.66 -0.86 1.53
C TYR A 406 24.64 -1.13 3.04
N THR A 407 25.78 -1.19 3.66
CA THR A 407 25.88 -1.35 5.12
C THR A 407 25.33 -0.15 5.86
N TYR A 408 25.58 1.07 5.40
CA TYR A 408 24.97 2.27 6.00
C TYR A 408 23.44 2.25 5.88
N ILE A 409 22.92 1.85 4.72
CA ILE A 409 21.46 1.74 4.48
C ILE A 409 20.83 0.74 5.44
N ASN A 410 21.42 -0.45 5.59
CA ASN A 410 20.90 -1.49 6.45
C ASN A 410 21.06 -1.13 7.94
N ARG A 411 22.21 -0.56 8.34
CA ARG A 411 22.43 -0.09 9.72
C ARG A 411 21.44 1.03 10.10
N PHE A 412 21.05 1.86 9.15
CA PHE A 412 20.02 2.85 9.32
C PHE A 412 18.67 2.21 9.63
N GLU A 413 18.29 1.16 8.90
CA GLU A 413 17.04 0.42 9.15
C GLU A 413 17.08 -0.27 10.52
N LEU A 414 18.22 -0.84 10.91
CA LEU A 414 18.42 -1.40 12.24
C LEU A 414 18.18 -0.37 13.35
N TYR A 415 18.75 0.84 13.23
CA TYR A 415 18.51 1.93 14.18
C TYR A 415 17.06 2.38 14.20
N ARG A 416 16.38 2.43 13.06
CA ARG A 416 14.97 2.73 12.97
C ARG A 416 14.11 1.70 13.70
N LEU A 417 14.40 0.42 13.53
CA LEU A 417 13.73 -0.66 14.27
C LEU A 417 14.00 -0.56 15.78
N ALA A 418 15.24 -0.27 16.17
CA ALA A 418 15.60 -0.10 17.58
C ALA A 418 14.86 1.08 18.23
N PHE A 419 14.75 2.21 17.51
CA PHE A 419 13.93 3.34 17.96
C PHE A 419 12.47 2.93 18.18
N LEU A 420 11.87 2.19 17.23
CA LEU A 420 10.48 1.72 17.34
C LEU A 420 10.24 0.78 18.53
N TYR A 421 11.21 -0.06 18.87
CA TYR A 421 11.02 -1.09 19.91
C TYR A 421 11.44 -0.64 21.30
N PHE A 422 12.46 0.21 21.40
CA PHE A 422 13.01 0.67 22.67
C PHE A 422 12.55 2.08 23.04
N ASP A 423 11.89 2.82 22.13
CA ASP A 423 11.45 4.20 22.29
C ASP A 423 12.57 5.16 22.75
N ASP A 424 13.82 4.91 22.31
CA ASP A 424 14.98 5.69 22.68
C ASP A 424 15.44 6.58 21.54
N VAL A 425 15.33 7.91 21.73
CA VAL A 425 15.70 8.95 20.76
C VAL A 425 17.19 8.93 20.41
N ASN A 426 18.05 8.28 21.20
CA ASN A 426 19.49 8.24 20.90
C ASN A 426 19.77 7.44 19.62
N TYR A 427 18.95 6.45 19.26
CA TYR A 427 19.09 5.73 17.99
C TYR A 427 18.96 6.65 16.77
N PHE A 428 18.16 7.70 16.88
CA PHE A 428 18.06 8.74 15.86
C PHE A 428 19.35 9.57 15.71
N LYS A 429 20.02 9.88 16.81
CA LYS A 429 21.29 10.61 16.75
C LYS A 429 22.37 9.82 16.01
N PHE A 430 22.37 8.48 16.15
CA PHE A 430 23.33 7.64 15.41
C PHE A 430 23.12 7.71 13.90
N VAL A 431 21.85 7.76 13.44
CA VAL A 431 21.53 7.93 12.04
C VAL A 431 22.03 9.25 11.47
N ILE A 432 21.80 10.37 12.20
CA ILE A 432 22.28 11.69 11.79
C ILE A 432 23.80 11.70 11.76
N ASN A 433 24.45 11.09 12.75
CA ASN A 433 25.91 11.04 12.83
C ASN A 433 26.52 10.27 11.65
N ASP A 434 25.91 9.14 11.24
CA ASP A 434 26.34 8.40 10.05
C ASP A 434 26.24 9.26 8.78
N TYR A 435 25.14 9.99 8.61
CA TYR A 435 24.94 10.90 7.48
C TYR A 435 25.96 12.05 7.47
N GLU A 436 26.20 12.68 8.64
CA GLU A 436 27.18 13.77 8.78
C GLU A 436 28.60 13.27 8.51
N THR A 437 28.94 12.04 8.89
CA THR A 437 30.24 11.42 8.61
C THR A 437 30.45 11.29 7.10
N LEU A 438 29.48 10.69 6.38
CA LEU A 438 29.56 10.54 4.93
C LEU A 438 29.61 11.89 4.18
N LEU A 439 28.88 12.88 4.69
CA LEU A 439 28.91 14.24 4.11
C LEU A 439 30.26 14.91 4.30
N ASN A 440 30.85 14.79 5.48
CA ASN A 440 32.15 15.40 5.80
C ASN A 440 33.32 14.73 5.07
N GLU A 441 33.21 13.45 4.75
CA GLU A 441 34.20 12.70 3.98
C GLU A 441 34.10 12.97 2.46
N GLY A 442 33.10 13.76 2.02
CA GLY A 442 32.87 14.10 0.61
C GLY A 442 32.37 12.95 -0.25
N GLN A 443 31.95 11.84 0.36
CA GLN A 443 31.48 10.65 -0.35
C GLN A 443 30.13 10.89 -1.03
N LEU A 444 29.28 11.74 -0.44
CA LEU A 444 27.97 12.07 -1.00
C LEU A 444 28.07 12.96 -2.25
N ASP A 445 29.15 13.72 -2.41
CA ASP A 445 29.30 14.62 -3.56
C ASP A 445 29.77 13.88 -4.82
N ASN A 446 30.44 12.74 -4.65
CA ASN A 446 31.01 11.96 -5.72
C ASN A 446 30.16 10.77 -6.18
N ASP A 447 29.24 10.28 -5.34
CA ASP A 447 28.40 9.13 -5.64
C ASP A 447 26.91 9.51 -5.66
N ASN A 448 26.34 9.61 -6.85
CA ASN A 448 24.91 9.91 -7.06
C ASN A 448 23.98 8.85 -6.44
N VAL A 449 24.42 7.59 -6.35
CA VAL A 449 23.62 6.47 -5.83
C VAL A 449 23.57 6.53 -4.31
N LEU A 450 24.73 6.69 -3.66
CA LEU A 450 24.79 6.84 -2.20
C LEU A 450 24.00 8.08 -1.74
N ASN A 451 24.20 9.21 -2.41
CA ASN A 451 23.48 10.44 -2.13
C ASN A 451 21.94 10.25 -2.26
N TYR A 452 21.48 9.55 -3.31
CA TYR A 452 20.08 9.20 -3.48
C TYR A 452 19.55 8.40 -2.29
N TYR A 453 20.20 7.27 -1.93
CA TYR A 453 19.70 6.38 -0.86
C TYR A 453 19.75 7.04 0.51
N MET A 454 20.80 7.80 0.82
CA MET A 454 20.91 8.50 2.11
C MET A 454 19.84 9.57 2.26
N ASN A 455 19.62 10.40 1.24
CA ASN A 455 18.53 11.38 1.25
C ASN A 455 17.16 10.70 1.31
N TYR A 456 16.95 9.61 0.57
CA TYR A 456 15.71 8.85 0.64
C TYR A 456 15.45 8.31 2.05
N ASN A 457 16.45 7.72 2.70
CA ASN A 457 16.31 7.15 4.03
C ASN A 457 16.08 8.21 5.11
N LEU A 458 16.78 9.34 5.05
CA LEU A 458 16.49 10.48 5.93
C LEU A 458 15.10 11.04 5.71
N GLY A 459 14.66 11.14 4.46
CA GLY A 459 13.29 11.48 4.10
C GLY A 459 12.28 10.54 4.73
N CYS A 460 12.50 9.22 4.62
CA CYS A 460 11.67 8.18 5.25
C CYS A 460 11.64 8.31 6.78
N PHE A 461 12.76 8.64 7.38
CA PHE A 461 12.83 8.80 8.83
C PHE A 461 12.01 10.00 9.32
N TYR A 462 12.20 11.17 8.72
CA TYR A 462 11.39 12.34 9.07
C TYR A 462 9.91 12.16 8.72
N HIS A 463 9.60 11.44 7.64
CA HIS A 463 8.24 11.02 7.31
C HIS A 463 7.64 10.13 8.40
N PHE A 464 8.41 9.20 8.94
CA PHE A 464 7.99 8.36 10.05
C PHE A 464 7.71 9.18 11.32
N LEU A 465 8.60 10.11 11.69
CA LEU A 465 8.38 11.03 12.83
C LEU A 465 7.13 11.88 12.62
N TYR A 466 6.94 12.41 11.41
CA TYR A 466 5.75 13.17 11.04
C TYR A 466 4.49 12.32 11.15
N SER A 467 4.47 11.13 10.57
CA SER A 467 3.30 10.23 10.60
C SER A 467 2.92 9.81 12.02
N ASN A 468 3.90 9.55 12.88
CA ASN A 468 3.65 9.22 14.28
C ASN A 468 3.17 10.42 15.09
N SER A 469 3.64 11.62 14.79
CA SER A 469 3.17 12.83 15.44
C SER A 469 1.69 13.14 15.17
N LEU A 470 1.10 12.55 14.12
CA LEU A 470 -0.32 12.65 13.77
C LEU A 470 -1.21 11.67 14.55
N ARG A 471 -0.63 10.70 15.29
CA ARG A 471 -1.39 9.74 16.09
C ARG A 471 -1.72 10.34 17.46
N ASP A 472 -2.93 10.06 17.96
CA ASP A 472 -3.46 10.61 19.18
C ASP A 472 -2.58 10.38 20.44
N ASN A 473 -1.77 9.31 20.45
CA ASN A 473 -0.88 8.96 21.57
C ASN A 473 0.37 9.87 21.67
N PHE A 474 0.66 10.67 20.65
CA PHE A 474 1.82 11.57 20.57
C PHE A 474 1.41 13.06 20.55
N SER A 475 0.29 13.41 21.15
CA SER A 475 -0.24 14.79 21.24
C SER A 475 0.69 15.81 21.93
N CYS A 476 1.83 15.37 22.46
CA CYS A 476 2.84 16.21 23.08
C CYS A 476 3.73 16.96 22.06
N TYR A 477 3.67 16.64 20.76
CA TYR A 477 4.43 17.37 19.76
C TYR A 477 3.70 18.66 19.36
N ASP A 478 4.39 19.80 19.54
CA ASP A 478 3.93 21.12 19.09
C ASP A 478 3.78 21.14 17.55
N ASN A 479 2.82 21.93 17.04
CA ASN A 479 2.60 22.10 15.61
C ASN A 479 3.87 22.54 14.86
N ASN A 480 4.74 23.35 15.49
CA ASN A 480 6.01 23.77 14.94
C ASN A 480 6.95 22.59 14.66
N LEU A 481 6.98 21.60 15.55
CA LEU A 481 7.83 20.42 15.40
C LEU A 481 7.31 19.49 14.30
N ARG A 482 5.98 19.37 14.16
CA ARG A 482 5.35 18.64 13.05
C ARG A 482 5.68 19.27 11.69
N ASP A 483 5.58 20.60 11.60
CA ASP A 483 5.95 21.36 10.39
C ASP A 483 7.45 21.22 10.06
N GLU A 484 8.30 21.12 11.08
CA GLU A 484 9.72 20.83 10.89
C GLU A 484 9.95 19.43 10.31
N PHE A 485 9.31 18.40 10.88
CA PHE A 485 9.42 17.03 10.35
C PHE A 485 8.92 16.92 8.91
N PHE A 486 7.78 17.55 8.61
CA PHE A 486 7.25 17.62 7.25
C PHE A 486 8.25 18.29 6.30
N SER A 487 8.78 19.46 6.68
CA SER A 487 9.68 20.25 5.83
C SER A 487 11.00 19.54 5.57
N LYS A 488 11.58 18.87 6.60
CA LYS A 488 12.80 18.06 6.46
C LYS A 488 12.56 16.83 5.59
N SER A 489 11.45 16.13 5.80
CA SER A 489 11.08 14.99 4.97
C SER A 489 10.94 15.39 3.50
N LEU A 490 10.25 16.50 3.23
CA LEU A 490 10.08 17.01 1.87
C LEU A 490 11.43 17.41 1.23
N LEU A 491 12.31 18.05 2.00
CA LEU A 491 13.63 18.44 1.54
C LEU A 491 14.44 17.21 1.09
N PHE A 492 14.56 16.19 1.93
CA PHE A 492 15.33 14.99 1.65
C PHE A 492 14.73 14.15 0.52
N PHE A 493 13.38 14.00 0.47
CA PHE A 493 12.74 13.33 -0.66
C PHE A 493 12.88 14.10 -1.97
N SER A 494 12.99 15.43 -1.92
CA SER A 494 13.24 16.24 -3.10
C SER A 494 14.68 16.07 -3.61
N HIS A 495 15.67 15.98 -2.73
CA HIS A 495 17.06 15.70 -3.10
C HIS A 495 17.21 14.30 -3.71
N SER A 496 16.47 13.30 -3.21
CA SER A 496 16.41 11.96 -3.79
C SER A 496 15.44 11.83 -4.96
N ASN A 497 14.76 12.89 -5.41
CA ASN A 497 13.73 12.85 -6.46
C ASN A 497 12.68 11.73 -6.30
N SER A 498 12.32 11.42 -5.06
CA SER A 498 11.44 10.31 -4.70
C SER A 498 9.96 10.69 -4.79
N LEU A 499 9.41 10.78 -6.01
CA LEU A 499 8.09 11.33 -6.31
C LEU A 499 6.94 10.66 -5.54
N ILE A 500 6.97 9.33 -5.40
CA ILE A 500 5.97 8.56 -4.64
C ILE A 500 6.03 8.87 -3.14
N ALA A 501 7.22 9.00 -2.57
CA ALA A 501 7.38 9.36 -1.17
C ALA A 501 6.90 10.78 -0.88
N ILE A 502 7.18 11.73 -1.79
CA ILE A 502 6.65 13.10 -1.73
C ILE A 502 5.12 13.09 -1.80
N SER A 503 4.55 12.27 -2.68
CA SER A 503 3.10 12.12 -2.78
C SER A 503 2.49 11.62 -1.47
N ASP A 504 3.10 10.59 -0.84
CA ASP A 504 2.63 10.05 0.43
C ASP A 504 2.71 11.07 1.57
N LEU A 505 3.78 11.87 1.58
CA LEU A 505 3.94 12.97 2.54
C LEU A 505 2.82 14.02 2.39
N TYR A 506 2.46 14.40 1.15
CA TYR A 506 1.33 15.32 0.91
C TYR A 506 -0.03 14.67 1.23
N ARG A 507 -0.18 13.36 1.06
CA ARG A 507 -1.37 12.63 1.52
C ARG A 507 -1.53 12.70 3.04
N LEU A 508 -0.47 12.52 3.81
CA LEU A 508 -0.52 12.71 5.27
C LEU A 508 -0.87 14.15 5.64
N ARG A 509 -0.32 15.14 4.93
CA ARG A 509 -0.66 16.56 5.15
C ARG A 509 -2.10 16.86 4.79
N TYR A 510 -2.67 16.19 3.77
CA TYR A 510 -4.08 16.28 3.42
C TYR A 510 -4.98 15.81 4.58
N ILE A 511 -4.59 14.72 5.25
CA ILE A 511 -5.32 14.19 6.42
C ILE A 511 -5.22 15.16 7.59
N GLU A 512 -4.04 15.71 7.87
CA GLU A 512 -3.80 16.66 8.98
C GLU A 512 -4.55 17.98 8.81
N ASP A 513 -4.50 18.58 7.63
CA ASP A 513 -5.12 19.89 7.33
C ASP A 513 -6.61 19.77 7.00
N HIS A 514 -7.28 18.81 7.64
CA HIS A 514 -8.72 18.57 7.52
C HIS A 514 -9.24 18.62 6.08
N ASN A 515 -8.46 18.02 5.15
CA ASN A 515 -8.86 17.74 3.77
C ASN A 515 -8.81 18.93 2.80
N SER A 516 -7.77 19.72 2.89
CA SER A 516 -7.46 20.77 1.94
C SER A 516 -7.26 20.23 0.51
N ASP A 517 -8.07 20.65 -0.44
CA ASP A 517 -7.96 20.26 -1.85
C ASP A 517 -6.57 20.57 -2.45
N LYS A 518 -5.86 21.54 -1.88
CA LYS A 518 -4.48 21.87 -2.27
C LYS A 518 -3.54 20.67 -2.11
N TYR A 519 -3.56 20.02 -0.94
CA TYR A 519 -2.65 18.91 -0.66
C TYR A 519 -3.07 17.63 -1.36
N PHE A 520 -4.38 17.41 -1.57
CA PHE A 520 -4.89 16.36 -2.43
C PHE A 520 -4.34 16.49 -3.87
N ASN A 521 -4.46 17.67 -4.47
CA ASN A 521 -4.01 17.91 -5.83
C ASN A 521 -2.48 17.82 -5.96
N LEU A 522 -1.72 18.27 -4.95
CA LEU A 522 -0.26 18.11 -4.92
C LEU A 522 0.11 16.62 -4.88
N SER A 523 -0.47 15.84 -3.96
CA SER A 523 -0.24 14.40 -3.89
C SER A 523 -0.52 13.73 -5.22
N LEU A 524 -1.69 14.00 -5.82
CA LEU A 524 -2.08 13.44 -7.10
C LEU A 524 -1.10 13.81 -8.24
N SER A 525 -0.65 15.06 -8.29
CA SER A 525 0.28 15.51 -9.32
C SER A 525 1.63 14.78 -9.29
N TYR A 526 2.14 14.47 -8.09
CA TYR A 526 3.37 13.69 -7.94
C TYR A 526 3.17 12.21 -8.32
N ILE A 527 2.00 11.62 -8.03
CA ILE A 527 1.65 10.28 -8.50
C ILE A 527 1.61 10.24 -10.03
N GLU A 528 0.95 11.19 -10.67
CA GLU A 528 0.83 11.25 -12.13
C GLU A 528 2.19 11.49 -12.81
N LYS A 529 3.03 12.34 -12.23
CA LYS A 529 4.41 12.55 -12.70
C LYS A 529 5.21 11.25 -12.63
N HIS A 530 5.09 10.49 -11.54
CA HIS A 530 5.77 9.20 -11.41
C HIS A 530 5.17 8.16 -12.38
N PHE A 531 3.84 8.14 -12.54
CA PHE A 531 3.15 7.23 -13.45
C PHE A 531 3.59 7.39 -14.91
N ASN A 532 3.85 8.62 -15.35
CA ASN A 532 4.38 8.88 -16.68
C ASN A 532 5.77 8.28 -16.91
N ASN A 533 6.56 8.16 -15.84
CA ASN A 533 7.88 7.53 -15.88
C ASN A 533 7.82 6.00 -15.73
N PHE A 534 6.84 5.47 -14.95
CA PHE A 534 6.75 4.08 -14.51
C PHE A 534 5.31 3.55 -14.57
N ARG A 535 4.80 3.27 -15.77
CA ARG A 535 3.37 2.92 -16.00
C ARG A 535 2.88 1.65 -15.30
N TYR A 536 3.76 0.67 -15.06
CA TYR A 536 3.41 -0.62 -14.43
C TYR A 536 3.86 -0.72 -12.96
N ASP A 537 4.20 0.40 -12.33
CA ASP A 537 4.53 0.37 -10.90
C ASP A 537 3.27 0.27 -10.05
N ILE A 538 3.08 -0.90 -9.43
CA ILE A 538 1.98 -1.18 -8.49
C ILE A 538 1.89 -0.11 -7.39
N LYS A 539 3.03 0.46 -6.97
CA LYS A 539 3.07 1.50 -5.94
C LYS A 539 2.30 2.74 -6.35
N ASN A 540 2.36 3.12 -7.64
CA ASN A 540 1.58 4.24 -8.16
C ASN A 540 0.08 4.01 -8.02
N LEU A 541 -0.39 2.84 -8.46
CA LEU A 541 -1.80 2.47 -8.42
C LEU A 541 -2.28 2.38 -6.97
N SER A 542 -1.48 1.74 -6.11
CA SER A 542 -1.78 1.61 -4.68
C SER A 542 -1.86 2.98 -3.99
N GLN A 543 -0.89 3.86 -4.19
CA GLN A 543 -0.89 5.20 -3.60
C GLN A 543 -2.04 6.06 -4.12
N LYS A 544 -2.34 5.98 -5.42
CA LYS A 544 -3.50 6.65 -6.01
C LYS A 544 -4.79 6.17 -5.38
N ALA A 545 -4.97 4.86 -5.25
CA ALA A 545 -6.14 4.26 -4.63
C ALA A 545 -6.29 4.69 -3.16
N ILE A 546 -5.19 4.69 -2.38
CA ILE A 546 -5.18 5.13 -0.98
C ILE A 546 -5.55 6.62 -0.86
N LEU A 547 -5.02 7.48 -1.74
CA LEU A 547 -5.36 8.90 -1.74
C LEU A 547 -6.86 9.12 -1.99
N TYR A 548 -7.44 8.39 -2.96
CA TYR A 548 -8.88 8.45 -3.24
C TYR A 548 -9.72 7.81 -2.12
N TYR A 549 -9.23 6.78 -1.44
CA TYR A 549 -9.85 6.22 -0.23
C TYR A 549 -9.95 7.26 0.89
N GLU A 550 -8.86 8.01 1.18
CA GLU A 550 -8.88 9.07 2.19
C GLU A 550 -9.82 10.21 1.78
N ALA A 551 -9.88 10.56 0.50
CA ALA A 551 -10.83 11.55 0.01
C ALA A 551 -12.29 11.06 0.14
N TYR A 552 -12.57 9.78 -0.12
CA TYR A 552 -13.88 9.19 0.08
C TYR A 552 -14.29 9.18 1.56
N LYS A 553 -13.37 8.82 2.45
CA LYS A 553 -13.59 8.82 3.90
C LYS A 553 -14.16 10.15 4.41
N VAL A 554 -13.74 11.26 3.80
CA VAL A 554 -14.13 12.60 4.20
C VAL A 554 -15.30 13.14 3.39
N LYS A 555 -15.19 13.14 2.07
CA LYS A 555 -16.15 13.79 1.17
C LYS A 555 -17.41 12.95 0.93
N LYS A 556 -17.35 11.66 1.19
CA LYS A 556 -18.45 10.70 1.01
C LYS A 556 -19.04 10.70 -0.43
N ASP A 557 -18.28 11.17 -1.43
CA ASP A 557 -18.71 11.16 -2.82
C ASP A 557 -18.32 9.83 -3.49
N ILE A 558 -19.30 9.13 -4.02
CA ILE A 558 -19.14 7.82 -4.68
C ILE A 558 -18.11 7.81 -5.81
N LYS A 559 -17.84 8.97 -6.41
CA LYS A 559 -16.81 9.11 -7.45
C LYS A 559 -15.42 8.74 -6.90
N TYR A 560 -15.09 9.19 -5.69
CA TYR A 560 -13.81 8.85 -5.06
C TYR A 560 -13.73 7.36 -4.71
N PHE A 561 -14.84 6.77 -4.27
CA PHE A 561 -14.93 5.33 -4.04
C PHE A 561 -14.66 4.54 -5.33
N ASN A 562 -15.35 4.87 -6.42
CA ASN A 562 -15.19 4.15 -7.69
C ASN A 562 -13.76 4.27 -8.22
N THR A 563 -13.16 5.46 -8.15
CA THR A 563 -11.79 5.66 -8.60
C THR A 563 -10.79 4.89 -7.72
N ALA A 564 -10.98 4.83 -6.40
CA ALA A 564 -10.17 4.01 -5.51
C ALA A 564 -10.31 2.51 -5.86
N LEU A 565 -11.54 2.04 -6.05
CA LEU A 565 -11.87 0.66 -6.40
C LEU A 565 -11.21 0.24 -7.72
N GLU A 566 -11.31 1.04 -8.77
CA GLU A 566 -10.68 0.79 -10.07
C GLU A 566 -9.16 0.63 -9.94
N ASN A 567 -8.50 1.54 -9.20
CA ASN A 567 -7.05 1.48 -9.04
C ASN A 567 -6.59 0.31 -8.16
N PHE A 568 -7.34 -0.07 -7.11
CA PHE A 568 -7.04 -1.27 -6.32
C PHE A 568 -7.21 -2.54 -7.16
N ASN A 569 -8.28 -2.66 -7.93
CA ASN A 569 -8.52 -3.82 -8.79
C ASN A 569 -7.43 -3.94 -9.86
N TYR A 570 -7.05 -2.83 -10.51
CA TYR A 570 -5.97 -2.86 -11.49
C TYR A 570 -4.62 -3.23 -10.85
N ALA A 571 -4.33 -2.74 -9.63
CA ALA A 571 -3.14 -3.17 -8.90
C ALA A 571 -3.16 -4.68 -8.57
N LEU A 572 -4.33 -5.24 -8.24
CA LEU A 572 -4.51 -6.67 -7.96
C LEU A 572 -4.44 -7.54 -9.23
N GLU A 573 -4.82 -7.03 -10.40
CA GLU A 573 -4.59 -7.71 -11.69
C GLU A 573 -3.09 -7.89 -11.97
N ILE A 574 -2.27 -6.92 -11.52
CA ILE A 574 -0.81 -6.99 -11.67
C ILE A 574 -0.20 -7.92 -10.62
N ASN A 575 -0.64 -7.86 -9.37
CA ASN A 575 -0.15 -8.71 -8.27
C ASN A 575 -1.30 -9.20 -7.37
N GLU A 576 -1.78 -10.39 -7.64
CA GLU A 576 -2.85 -11.04 -6.87
C GLU A 576 -2.40 -11.60 -5.50
N TYR A 577 -1.10 -11.54 -5.17
CA TYR A 577 -0.54 -12.04 -3.90
C TYR A 577 -0.20 -10.92 -2.92
N ASP A 578 -0.64 -9.70 -3.16
CA ASP A 578 -0.38 -8.58 -2.25
C ASP A 578 -1.48 -8.46 -1.18
N LYS A 579 -1.18 -8.96 0.02
CA LYS A 579 -2.08 -8.87 1.18
C LYS A 579 -2.51 -7.44 1.51
N THR A 580 -1.63 -6.45 1.25
CA THR A 580 -1.89 -5.05 1.59
C THR A 580 -2.95 -4.44 0.67
N LEU A 581 -2.95 -4.82 -0.62
CA LEU A 581 -3.97 -4.40 -1.56
C LEU A 581 -5.35 -4.95 -1.18
N TYR A 582 -5.44 -6.25 -0.87
CA TYR A 582 -6.69 -6.84 -0.38
C TYR A 582 -7.17 -6.20 0.91
N TYR A 583 -6.27 -5.96 1.87
CA TYR A 583 -6.59 -5.28 3.10
C TYR A 583 -7.13 -3.86 2.88
N ASN A 584 -6.49 -3.05 2.02
CA ASN A 584 -6.94 -1.70 1.72
C ASN A 584 -8.26 -1.69 0.94
N LEU A 585 -8.46 -2.65 0.05
CA LEU A 585 -9.73 -2.84 -0.66
C LEU A 585 -10.85 -3.24 0.32
N ALA A 586 -10.55 -4.10 1.29
CA ALA A 586 -11.49 -4.44 2.36
C ALA A 586 -11.86 -3.23 3.21
N LEU A 587 -10.88 -2.37 3.56
CA LEU A 587 -11.14 -1.11 4.26
C LEU A 587 -12.04 -0.17 3.46
N LEU A 588 -11.86 -0.10 2.13
CA LEU A 588 -12.69 0.72 1.25
C LEU A 588 -14.15 0.27 1.30
N TYR A 589 -14.40 -1.04 1.18
CA TYR A 589 -15.74 -1.61 1.29
C TYR A 589 -16.32 -1.50 2.71
N HIS A 590 -15.49 -1.70 3.74
CA HIS A 590 -15.89 -1.55 5.14
C HIS A 590 -16.37 -0.12 5.43
N LEU A 591 -15.68 0.89 4.90
CA LEU A 591 -16.07 2.29 5.05
C LEU A 591 -17.42 2.58 4.39
N GLN A 592 -17.73 1.97 3.24
CA GLN A 592 -18.99 2.14 2.55
C GLN A 592 -20.18 1.47 3.27
N LEU A 593 -19.93 0.45 4.09
CA LEU A 593 -20.95 -0.22 4.89
C LEU A 593 -21.67 0.68 5.89
N LEU A 594 -20.99 1.70 6.38
CA LEU A 594 -21.58 2.68 7.28
C LEU A 594 -22.69 3.49 6.58
N GLU A 595 -22.79 3.42 5.25
CA GLU A 595 -23.67 4.23 4.41
C GLU A 595 -24.65 3.43 3.55
N SER A 596 -24.37 2.14 3.18
CA SER A 596 -25.24 1.33 2.28
C SER A 596 -24.86 -0.14 2.20
N SER A 597 -25.81 -0.96 1.82
CA SER A 597 -25.93 -2.34 1.34
C SER A 597 -25.02 -3.47 1.87
N PHE A 598 -25.66 -4.67 1.98
CA PHE A 598 -25.08 -5.95 2.36
C PHE A 598 -24.01 -6.50 1.37
N GLU A 599 -24.08 -6.16 0.09
CA GLU A 599 -23.07 -6.60 -0.90
C GLU A 599 -21.66 -6.10 -0.56
N ASN A 600 -21.55 -4.88 -0.03
CA ASN A 600 -20.29 -4.32 0.40
C ASN A 600 -19.69 -5.05 1.62
N TYR A 601 -20.56 -5.61 2.47
CA TYR A 601 -20.11 -6.45 3.58
C TYR A 601 -19.41 -7.71 3.08
N GLN A 602 -20.06 -8.46 2.18
CA GLN A 602 -19.46 -9.67 1.62
C GLN A 602 -18.14 -9.37 0.91
N SER A 603 -18.08 -8.23 0.23
CA SER A 603 -16.85 -7.79 -0.42
C SER A 603 -15.76 -7.43 0.58
N ALA A 604 -16.08 -6.72 1.67
CA ALA A 604 -15.12 -6.41 2.72
C ALA A 604 -14.60 -7.68 3.40
N GLU A 605 -15.50 -8.56 3.83
CA GLU A 605 -15.18 -9.85 4.47
C GLU A 605 -14.28 -10.71 3.58
N LYS A 606 -14.69 -10.92 2.31
CA LYS A 606 -13.91 -11.70 1.33
C LYS A 606 -12.49 -11.18 1.19
N ASN A 607 -12.30 -9.85 1.10
CA ASN A 607 -11.00 -9.26 0.90
C ASN A 607 -10.15 -9.30 2.19
N TYR A 608 -10.72 -9.14 3.39
CA TYR A 608 -9.99 -9.38 4.64
C TYR A 608 -9.53 -10.83 4.75
N LEU A 609 -10.42 -11.80 4.47
CA LEU A 609 -10.08 -13.22 4.50
C LEU A 609 -8.98 -13.54 3.48
N LYS A 610 -9.05 -12.96 2.27
CA LYS A 610 -8.00 -13.13 1.26
C LYS A 610 -6.65 -12.58 1.72
N ALA A 611 -6.63 -11.42 2.38
CA ALA A 611 -5.40 -10.87 2.98
C ALA A 611 -4.82 -11.79 4.06
N ILE A 612 -5.67 -12.42 4.87
CA ILE A 612 -5.31 -13.38 5.91
C ILE A 612 -4.82 -14.69 5.31
N ASP A 613 -5.45 -15.19 4.24
CA ASP A 613 -5.02 -16.39 3.51
C ASP A 613 -3.60 -16.24 2.96
N ILE A 614 -3.28 -15.04 2.43
CA ILE A 614 -1.93 -14.74 1.92
C ILE A 614 -0.92 -14.65 3.07
N ASP A 615 -1.30 -14.08 4.21
CA ASP A 615 -0.46 -13.98 5.38
C ASP A 615 -1.28 -14.18 6.67
N SER A 616 -1.25 -15.39 7.19
CA SER A 616 -1.94 -15.76 8.45
C SER A 616 -1.43 -15.03 9.69
N THR A 617 -0.32 -14.28 9.59
CA THR A 617 0.22 -13.44 10.67
C THR A 617 -0.14 -11.96 10.49
N TYR A 618 -1.00 -11.63 9.54
CA TYR A 618 -1.42 -10.25 9.29
C TYR A 618 -2.52 -9.83 10.29
N TYR A 619 -2.13 -9.70 11.57
CA TYR A 619 -3.04 -9.47 12.70
C TYR A 619 -3.94 -8.23 12.52
N THR A 620 -3.46 -7.18 11.84
CA THR A 620 -4.26 -5.98 11.55
C THR A 620 -5.50 -6.31 10.70
N ALA A 621 -5.42 -7.31 9.82
CA ALA A 621 -6.58 -7.75 9.03
C ALA A 621 -7.60 -8.48 9.92
N PHE A 622 -7.14 -9.32 10.85
CA PHE A 622 -8.01 -9.96 11.85
C PHE A 622 -8.73 -8.92 12.72
N GLU A 623 -8.02 -7.90 13.22
CA GLU A 623 -8.60 -6.85 14.05
C GLU A 623 -9.69 -6.08 13.30
N ASN A 624 -9.43 -5.67 12.05
CA ASN A 624 -10.43 -4.96 11.26
C ASN A 624 -11.60 -5.84 10.82
N LEU A 625 -11.37 -7.13 10.57
CA LEU A 625 -12.43 -8.10 10.34
C LEU A 625 -13.28 -8.29 11.60
N GLY A 626 -12.67 -8.35 12.78
CA GLY A 626 -13.37 -8.37 14.06
C GLY A 626 -14.26 -7.13 14.24
N PHE A 627 -13.78 -5.93 13.94
CA PHE A 627 -14.60 -4.71 13.96
C PHE A 627 -15.70 -4.71 12.90
N LEU A 628 -15.46 -5.29 11.73
CA LEU A 628 -16.50 -5.50 10.73
C LEU A 628 -17.63 -6.35 11.32
N TYR A 629 -17.31 -7.45 12.00
CA TYR A 629 -18.27 -8.30 12.66
C TYR A 629 -18.96 -7.59 13.85
N ASN A 630 -18.24 -6.75 14.63
CA ASN A 630 -18.86 -5.93 15.68
C ASN A 630 -19.93 -4.99 15.10
N ASN A 631 -19.61 -4.30 13.99
CA ASN A 631 -20.56 -3.42 13.31
C ASN A 631 -21.80 -4.18 12.82
N LEU A 632 -21.61 -5.36 12.28
CA LEU A 632 -22.69 -6.22 11.83
C LEU A 632 -23.53 -6.73 13.00
N TYR A 633 -22.88 -7.19 14.06
CA TYR A 633 -23.57 -7.67 15.24
C TYR A 633 -24.45 -6.57 15.87
N SER A 634 -23.96 -5.34 15.87
CA SER A 634 -24.75 -4.21 16.36
C SER A 634 -26.04 -3.98 15.58
N ASN A 635 -26.05 -4.32 14.28
CA ASN A 635 -27.19 -4.10 13.39
C ASN A 635 -28.13 -5.31 13.32
N TYR A 636 -27.60 -6.52 13.36
CA TYR A 636 -28.36 -7.75 13.02
C TYR A 636 -28.52 -8.73 14.19
N ASN A 637 -27.68 -8.66 15.22
CA ASN A 637 -27.75 -9.47 16.44
C ASN A 637 -27.78 -10.98 16.18
N VAL A 638 -26.88 -11.48 15.31
CA VAL A 638 -26.77 -12.89 14.93
C VAL A 638 -25.62 -13.54 15.72
N GLU A 639 -25.88 -14.68 16.34
CA GLU A 639 -24.91 -15.39 17.21
C GLU A 639 -23.64 -15.81 16.47
N GLU A 640 -23.73 -16.25 15.22
CA GLU A 640 -22.60 -16.62 14.39
C GLU A 640 -21.63 -15.44 14.18
N ILE A 641 -22.15 -14.23 13.95
CA ILE A 641 -21.35 -13.02 13.81
C ILE A 641 -20.63 -12.68 15.11
N PHE A 642 -21.29 -12.88 16.25
CA PHE A 642 -20.65 -12.70 17.56
C PHE A 642 -19.45 -13.63 17.72
N ASN A 643 -19.62 -14.92 17.41
CA ASN A 643 -18.57 -15.92 17.52
C ASN A 643 -17.41 -15.65 16.55
N ASN A 644 -17.71 -15.20 15.32
CA ASN A 644 -16.69 -14.83 14.34
C ASN A 644 -15.85 -13.63 14.82
N SER A 645 -16.52 -12.62 15.43
CA SER A 645 -15.80 -11.51 16.04
C SER A 645 -14.86 -11.93 17.14
N LEU A 646 -15.34 -12.80 18.08
CA LEU A 646 -14.50 -13.34 19.15
C LEU A 646 -13.27 -14.05 18.59
N SER A 647 -13.48 -14.96 17.62
CA SER A 647 -12.40 -15.74 17.00
C SER A 647 -11.33 -14.84 16.38
N CYS A 648 -11.72 -13.76 15.72
CA CYS A 648 -10.76 -12.82 15.13
C CYS A 648 -9.86 -12.16 16.17
N PHE A 649 -10.42 -11.59 17.23
CA PHE A 649 -9.65 -10.91 18.26
C PHE A 649 -8.85 -11.88 19.15
N GLU A 650 -9.40 -13.05 19.49
CA GLU A 650 -8.72 -14.09 20.24
C GLU A 650 -7.50 -14.63 19.49
N THR A 651 -7.59 -14.80 18.17
CA THR A 651 -6.45 -15.19 17.34
C THR A 651 -5.29 -14.21 17.48
N VAL A 652 -5.58 -12.91 17.49
CA VAL A 652 -4.56 -11.90 17.70
C VAL A 652 -3.99 -11.96 19.11
N LEU A 653 -4.84 -12.08 20.15
CA LEU A 653 -4.40 -12.12 21.54
C LEU A 653 -3.61 -13.40 21.88
N TYR A 654 -3.85 -14.50 21.20
CA TYR A 654 -3.06 -15.72 21.36
C TYR A 654 -1.57 -15.44 21.05
N ASN A 655 -1.30 -14.64 20.02
CA ASN A 655 0.06 -14.31 19.59
C ASN A 655 0.60 -13.02 20.22
N ASN A 656 -0.26 -12.06 20.51
CA ASN A 656 0.08 -10.78 21.13
C ASN A 656 -0.91 -10.43 22.24
N LYS A 657 -0.66 -10.95 23.43
CA LYS A 657 -1.50 -10.78 24.63
C LYS A 657 -1.73 -9.31 25.05
N LYS A 658 -0.95 -8.37 24.49
CA LYS A 658 -1.01 -6.95 24.81
C LYS A 658 -1.62 -6.12 23.67
N SER A 659 -2.24 -6.71 22.65
CA SER A 659 -2.92 -5.96 21.61
C SER A 659 -4.07 -5.14 22.17
N LEU A 660 -3.89 -3.82 22.25
CA LEU A 660 -4.89 -2.89 22.75
C LEU A 660 -6.15 -2.93 21.90
N ILE A 661 -5.99 -2.98 20.57
CA ILE A 661 -7.07 -3.02 19.58
C ILE A 661 -7.96 -4.24 19.78
N SER A 662 -7.35 -5.40 19.97
CA SER A 662 -8.10 -6.67 20.16
C SER A 662 -8.77 -6.72 21.52
N LEU A 663 -8.12 -6.23 22.60
CA LEU A 663 -8.74 -6.14 23.92
C LEU A 663 -9.97 -5.20 23.91
N GLU A 664 -9.86 -4.03 23.26
CA GLU A 664 -11.00 -3.13 23.09
C GLU A 664 -12.09 -3.76 22.23
N GLY A 665 -11.74 -4.43 21.13
CA GLY A 665 -12.67 -5.09 20.23
C GLY A 665 -13.51 -6.18 20.93
N LEU A 666 -12.88 -7.00 21.77
CA LEU A 666 -13.56 -7.99 22.61
C LEU A 666 -14.47 -7.34 23.65
N ALA A 667 -13.98 -6.32 24.32
CA ALA A 667 -14.78 -5.60 25.29
C ALA A 667 -16.03 -4.97 24.63
N ASP A 668 -15.87 -4.41 23.44
CA ASP A 668 -16.96 -3.80 22.67
C ASP A 668 -18.00 -4.83 22.19
N ILE A 669 -17.60 -6.02 21.71
CA ILE A 669 -18.57 -7.04 21.27
C ILE A 669 -19.36 -7.61 22.44
N TYR A 670 -18.74 -7.83 23.61
CA TYR A 670 -19.49 -8.23 24.80
C TYR A 670 -20.45 -7.12 25.26
N HIS A 671 -20.05 -5.85 25.20
CA HIS A 671 -20.94 -4.72 25.47
C HIS A 671 -22.12 -4.67 24.50
N LEU A 672 -21.90 -4.89 23.20
CA LEU A 672 -22.99 -4.99 22.22
C LEU A 672 -23.91 -6.17 22.50
N LYS A 673 -23.35 -7.30 22.93
CA LYS A 673 -24.12 -8.49 23.31
C LYS A 673 -25.11 -8.19 24.43
N ILE A 674 -24.65 -7.48 25.46
CA ILE A 674 -25.47 -7.04 26.61
C ILE A 674 -26.57 -6.09 26.18
N SER A 675 -26.27 -5.18 25.26
CA SER A 675 -27.17 -4.10 24.85
C SER A 675 -28.30 -4.60 23.94
N ASN A 676 -28.04 -5.60 23.11
CA ASN A 676 -28.94 -6.06 22.06
C ASN A 676 -29.88 -7.19 22.46
N ASN A 677 -29.59 -7.91 23.57
CA ASN A 677 -30.33 -9.10 23.98
C ASN A 677 -30.91 -8.98 25.40
N THR A 678 -32.05 -9.67 25.60
CA THR A 678 -32.65 -9.86 26.93
C THR A 678 -32.17 -11.22 27.47
N PHE A 679 -31.22 -11.18 28.36
CA PHE A 679 -30.73 -12.35 29.10
C PHE A 679 -31.37 -12.46 30.47
N ASP A 680 -31.27 -13.64 31.10
CA ASP A 680 -31.44 -13.74 32.55
C ASP A 680 -30.32 -12.94 33.26
N LYS A 681 -30.53 -12.68 34.56
CA LYS A 681 -29.60 -11.80 35.31
C LYS A 681 -28.19 -12.39 35.46
N GLU A 682 -28.03 -13.70 35.57
CA GLU A 682 -26.75 -14.37 35.77
C GLU A 682 -25.91 -14.29 34.47
N THR A 683 -26.44 -14.74 33.35
CA THR A 683 -25.77 -14.70 32.05
C THR A 683 -25.40 -13.26 31.64
N LYS A 684 -26.27 -12.29 31.93
CA LYS A 684 -25.98 -10.89 31.64
C LYS A 684 -24.84 -10.36 32.50
N TYR A 685 -24.78 -10.79 33.78
CA TYR A 685 -23.70 -10.40 34.69
C TYR A 685 -22.35 -10.95 34.19
N GLU A 686 -22.30 -12.21 33.73
CA GLU A 686 -21.09 -12.79 33.16
C GLU A 686 -20.55 -11.98 31.97
N TYR A 687 -21.40 -11.64 31.01
CA TYR A 687 -20.97 -10.81 29.86
C TYR A 687 -20.52 -9.41 30.28
N ILE A 688 -21.14 -8.81 31.28
CA ILE A 688 -20.73 -7.53 31.84
C ILE A 688 -19.31 -7.64 32.43
N MET A 689 -19.06 -8.69 33.20
CA MET A 689 -17.74 -8.90 33.79
C MET A 689 -16.68 -9.16 32.75
N GLN A 690 -16.95 -9.98 31.73
CA GLN A 690 -16.04 -10.20 30.61
C GLN A 690 -15.70 -8.90 29.88
N SER A 691 -16.69 -8.07 29.59
CA SER A 691 -16.43 -6.76 28.96
C SER A 691 -15.56 -5.86 29.84
N LEU A 692 -15.81 -5.81 31.16
CA LEU A 692 -15.00 -5.01 32.10
C LEU A 692 -13.56 -5.53 32.20
N ASP A 693 -13.37 -6.85 32.23
CA ASP A 693 -12.05 -7.46 32.35
C ASP A 693 -11.18 -7.14 31.13
N TYR A 694 -11.77 -7.17 29.93
CA TYR A 694 -11.06 -6.80 28.72
C TYR A 694 -10.73 -5.30 28.66
N TYR A 695 -11.66 -4.40 29.05
CA TYR A 695 -11.34 -2.97 29.14
C TYR A 695 -10.26 -2.66 30.17
N ASN A 696 -10.30 -3.30 31.34
CA ASN A 696 -9.27 -3.11 32.36
C ASN A 696 -7.91 -3.63 31.86
N SER A 697 -7.91 -4.80 31.18
CA SER A 697 -6.69 -5.34 30.57
C SER A 697 -6.13 -4.39 29.49
N ALA A 698 -6.99 -3.71 28.74
CA ALA A 698 -6.55 -2.71 27.79
C ALA A 698 -5.92 -1.50 28.49
N LEU A 699 -6.50 -1.01 29.60
CA LEU A 699 -5.93 0.07 30.39
C LEU A 699 -4.57 -0.29 31.00
N ASP A 700 -4.45 -1.51 31.56
CA ASP A 700 -3.20 -2.01 32.16
C ASP A 700 -2.07 -2.09 31.13
N ASN A 701 -2.41 -2.28 29.85
CA ASN A 701 -1.46 -2.31 28.74
C ASN A 701 -1.25 -0.95 28.06
N GLY A 702 -1.80 0.13 28.59
CA GLY A 702 -1.51 1.51 28.14
C GLY A 702 -2.48 2.08 27.09
N ALA A 703 -3.70 1.54 27.00
CA ALA A 703 -4.74 2.11 26.13
C ALA A 703 -5.12 3.52 26.58
N GLY A 704 -5.62 4.32 25.61
CA GLY A 704 -6.02 5.69 25.85
C GLY A 704 -7.08 5.81 26.95
N ILE A 705 -6.69 6.42 28.07
CA ILE A 705 -7.47 6.51 29.32
C ILE A 705 -8.87 7.06 29.06
N ASP A 706 -8.99 8.11 28.25
CA ASP A 706 -10.23 8.89 28.09
C ASP A 706 -11.36 8.10 27.40
N ILE A 707 -11.03 7.32 26.37
CA ILE A 707 -12.01 6.57 25.58
C ILE A 707 -12.49 5.35 26.37
N ILE A 708 -11.57 4.62 26.97
CA ILE A 708 -11.88 3.37 27.69
C ILE A 708 -12.65 3.66 28.98
N TYR A 709 -12.30 4.69 29.74
CA TYR A 709 -13.07 5.07 30.92
C TYR A 709 -14.51 5.46 30.58
N LYS A 710 -14.74 6.08 29.41
CA LYS A 710 -16.10 6.34 28.91
C LYS A 710 -16.88 5.02 28.71
N LYS A 711 -16.22 4.03 28.08
CA LYS A 711 -16.83 2.71 27.80
C LYS A 711 -17.10 1.94 29.10
N ILE A 712 -16.14 1.91 30.03
CA ILE A 712 -16.28 1.32 31.36
C ILE A 712 -17.42 1.99 32.15
N GLY A 713 -17.50 3.32 32.11
CA GLY A 713 -18.58 4.07 32.73
C GLY A 713 -19.97 3.67 32.22
N ASN A 714 -20.12 3.39 30.94
CA ASN A 714 -21.35 2.89 30.37
C ASN A 714 -21.74 1.50 30.90
N ILE A 715 -20.77 0.62 31.08
CA ILE A 715 -21.00 -0.73 31.61
C ILE A 715 -21.36 -0.71 33.09
N TYR A 716 -20.64 0.07 33.90
CA TYR A 716 -21.01 0.27 35.29
C TYR A 716 -22.41 0.86 35.42
N PHE A 717 -22.82 1.72 34.49
CA PHE A 717 -24.17 2.23 34.47
C PHE A 717 -25.21 1.13 34.18
N ILE A 718 -24.93 0.17 33.28
CA ILE A 718 -25.79 -1.00 33.06
C ILE A 718 -25.91 -1.82 34.36
N LEU A 719 -24.77 -2.08 35.04
CA LEU A 719 -24.76 -2.76 36.35
C LEU A 719 -25.63 -2.01 37.36
N PHE A 720 -25.50 -0.70 37.50
CA PHE A 720 -26.27 0.12 38.44
C PHE A 720 -27.77 0.18 38.12
N SER A 721 -28.16 0.06 36.83
CA SER A 721 -29.57 0.16 36.44
C SER A 721 -30.34 -1.15 36.61
N GLU A 722 -29.67 -2.29 36.64
CA GLU A 722 -30.31 -3.61 36.58
C GLU A 722 -30.10 -4.47 37.85
N TYR A 723 -29.05 -4.20 38.62
CA TYR A 723 -28.73 -4.97 39.82
C TYR A 723 -28.97 -4.12 41.07
N ASP A 724 -29.90 -4.55 41.92
CA ASP A 724 -30.27 -3.88 43.20
C ASP A 724 -29.30 -4.14 44.37
N ASP A 725 -28.21 -4.84 44.10
CA ASP A 725 -27.25 -5.18 45.15
C ASP A 725 -26.35 -3.98 45.50
N LYS A 726 -26.68 -3.34 46.59
CA LYS A 726 -26.03 -2.13 47.10
C LYS A 726 -24.57 -2.32 47.52
N ILE A 727 -24.14 -3.53 47.76
CA ILE A 727 -22.75 -3.83 48.18
C ILE A 727 -21.85 -3.84 46.96
N ILE A 728 -22.26 -4.53 45.89
CA ILE A 728 -21.54 -4.62 44.62
C ILE A 728 -21.44 -3.23 44.00
N ILE A 729 -22.54 -2.48 44.02
CA ILE A 729 -22.59 -1.10 43.49
C ILE A 729 -21.62 -0.15 44.19
N ASN A 730 -21.51 -0.24 45.51
CA ASN A 730 -20.62 0.63 46.27
C ASN A 730 -19.13 0.25 46.06
N ASP A 731 -18.81 -1.06 46.01
CA ASP A 731 -17.44 -1.51 45.74
C ASP A 731 -16.93 -1.05 44.37
N TYR A 732 -17.75 -1.16 43.32
CA TYR A 732 -17.41 -0.66 41.98
C TYR A 732 -17.35 0.86 41.93
N PHE A 733 -18.21 1.57 42.65
CA PHE A 733 -18.15 3.01 42.76
C PHE A 733 -16.86 3.49 43.40
N ASP A 734 -16.40 2.82 44.42
CA ASP A 734 -15.16 3.17 45.13
C ASP A 734 -13.93 2.79 44.30
N LYS A 735 -13.93 1.66 43.57
CA LYS A 735 -12.89 1.31 42.58
C LYS A 735 -12.80 2.35 41.47
N TYR A 736 -13.95 2.79 40.93
CA TYR A 736 -13.99 3.82 39.88
C TYR A 736 -13.48 5.17 40.39
N ILE A 737 -13.83 5.57 41.61
CA ILE A 737 -13.28 6.79 42.24
C ILE A 737 -11.77 6.70 42.42
N ASN A 738 -11.23 5.57 42.85
CA ASN A 738 -9.80 5.39 43.05
C ASN A 738 -9.01 5.46 41.76
N LEU A 739 -9.51 4.84 40.70
CA LEU A 739 -8.93 4.92 39.34
C LEU A 739 -8.92 6.37 38.78
N MET A 740 -9.93 7.19 39.14
CA MET A 740 -10.06 8.57 38.69
C MET A 740 -9.26 9.60 39.49
N HIS A 741 -8.67 9.19 40.63
CA HIS A 741 -7.89 10.13 41.48
C HIS A 741 -6.60 10.61 40.82
N GLU A 742 -6.09 9.87 39.80
CA GLU A 742 -4.86 10.21 39.08
C GLU A 742 -5.08 11.29 38.01
N ASN A 743 -6.30 11.49 37.53
CA ASN A 743 -6.61 12.50 36.50
C ASN A 743 -7.77 13.45 36.94
N ARG A 744 -7.46 14.50 37.73
CA ARG A 744 -8.41 15.37 38.44
C ARG A 744 -9.49 16.03 37.58
N ILE A 745 -9.18 16.37 36.32
CA ILE A 745 -10.13 17.14 35.48
C ILE A 745 -11.17 16.18 34.87
N LEU A 746 -10.74 15.03 34.39
CA LEU A 746 -11.61 13.99 33.88
C LEU A 746 -12.45 13.35 34.96
N ALA A 747 -11.83 13.10 36.14
CA ALA A 747 -12.47 12.60 37.34
C ALA A 747 -13.71 13.38 37.74
N ASN A 748 -13.65 14.73 37.73
CA ASN A 748 -14.78 15.55 38.11
C ASN A 748 -15.98 15.44 37.16
N LYS A 749 -15.74 15.23 35.88
CA LYS A 749 -16.78 15.05 34.85
C LYS A 749 -17.57 13.76 35.08
N TYR A 750 -16.86 12.64 35.24
CA TYR A 750 -17.49 11.35 35.47
C TYR A 750 -18.07 11.22 36.88
N LEU A 751 -17.44 11.80 37.93
CA LEU A 751 -17.96 11.88 39.27
C LEU A 751 -19.27 12.64 39.36
N PHE A 752 -19.44 13.70 38.55
CA PHE A 752 -20.72 14.38 38.41
C PHE A 752 -21.82 13.44 37.95
N ILE A 753 -21.54 12.70 36.85
CA ILE A 753 -22.47 11.80 36.22
C ILE A 753 -22.81 10.64 37.16
N LEU A 754 -21.80 10.01 37.73
CA LEU A 754 -21.93 8.89 38.66
C LEU A 754 -22.68 9.26 39.92
N ASN A 755 -22.41 10.40 40.48
CA ASN A 755 -23.15 10.90 41.67
C ASN A 755 -24.64 11.18 41.38
N ASN A 756 -24.99 11.63 40.15
CA ASN A 756 -26.37 11.75 39.73
C ASN A 756 -27.08 10.40 39.63
N VAL A 757 -26.39 9.39 39.09
CA VAL A 757 -26.89 8.00 38.98
C VAL A 757 -27.08 7.40 40.39
N MET A 758 -26.08 7.57 41.27
CA MET A 758 -26.17 7.11 42.66
C MET A 758 -27.30 7.82 43.45
N TYR A 759 -27.61 9.07 43.16
CA TYR A 759 -28.77 9.72 43.68
C TYR A 759 -30.08 9.07 43.22
N ASP A 760 -30.17 8.75 41.91
CA ASP A 760 -31.39 8.12 41.36
C ASP A 760 -31.63 6.71 41.96
N ILE A 761 -30.58 5.96 42.24
CA ILE A 761 -30.64 4.63 42.85
C ILE A 761 -30.96 4.70 44.36
N HIS A 762 -30.24 5.50 45.10
CA HIS A 762 -30.34 5.54 46.55
C HIS A 762 -31.28 6.62 47.09
N LYS A 763 -31.70 7.58 46.25
CA LYS A 763 -32.49 8.76 46.59
C LYS A 763 -31.89 9.54 47.78
N ASN A 764 -30.56 9.44 47.96
CA ASN A 764 -29.84 10.10 49.04
C ASN A 764 -29.19 11.42 48.57
N ASN A 765 -29.59 12.51 49.16
CA ASN A 765 -29.15 13.88 48.81
C ASN A 765 -27.61 14.08 48.92
N LYS A 766 -26.87 13.20 49.63
CA LYS A 766 -25.42 13.25 49.71
C LYS A 766 -24.76 13.16 48.35
N TYR A 767 -25.34 12.36 47.43
CA TYR A 767 -24.82 12.24 46.07
C TYR A 767 -25.12 13.45 45.23
N LEU A 768 -26.27 14.09 45.38
CA LEU A 768 -26.57 15.39 44.72
C LEU A 768 -25.61 16.51 45.15
N ILE A 769 -25.21 16.54 46.42
CA ILE A 769 -24.21 17.50 46.92
C ILE A 769 -22.83 17.22 46.31
N LYS A 770 -22.44 15.94 46.20
CA LYS A 770 -21.20 15.55 45.52
C LYS A 770 -21.23 15.90 44.03
N ALA A 771 -22.34 15.62 43.32
CA ALA A 771 -22.51 15.99 41.91
C ALA A 771 -22.42 17.53 41.70
N SER A 772 -23.08 18.31 42.55
CA SER A 772 -23.02 19.77 42.46
C SER A 772 -21.61 20.34 42.69
N LYS A 773 -20.81 19.72 43.57
CA LYS A 773 -19.39 20.08 43.77
C LYS A 773 -18.54 19.76 42.54
N CYS A 774 -18.80 18.64 41.89
CA CYS A 774 -18.11 18.30 40.63
C CYS A 774 -18.47 19.28 39.50
N LEU A 775 -19.75 19.69 39.41
CA LEU A 775 -20.20 20.68 38.41
C LEU A 775 -19.48 22.03 38.53
N SER A 776 -19.24 22.47 39.75
CA SER A 776 -18.57 23.77 40.00
C SER A 776 -17.08 23.78 39.61
N SER A 777 -16.48 22.63 39.42
CA SER A 777 -15.07 22.43 39.04
C SER A 777 -14.87 21.99 37.58
N LEU A 778 -15.97 21.86 36.80
CA LEU A 778 -15.91 21.53 35.38
C LEU A 778 -15.62 22.80 34.57
N ASN A 779 -14.50 22.79 33.87
CA ASN A 779 -14.32 23.70 32.72
C ASN A 779 -15.28 23.25 31.60
N ILE A 780 -16.15 24.16 31.14
CA ILE A 780 -17.11 23.92 30.06
C ILE A 780 -16.32 23.97 28.74
N ASP A 781 -15.64 22.88 28.41
CA ASP A 781 -15.00 22.70 27.12
C ASP A 781 -15.91 21.87 26.18
N ILE A 782 -15.66 21.98 24.88
CA ILE A 782 -16.40 21.26 23.82
C ILE A 782 -16.39 19.75 24.05
N PHE A 783 -15.26 19.19 24.48
CA PHE A 783 -15.12 17.78 24.77
C PHE A 783 -16.02 17.29 25.90
N SER A 784 -16.10 18.07 26.99
CA SER A 784 -16.97 17.77 28.13
C SER A 784 -18.44 17.76 27.74
N ILE A 785 -18.82 18.71 26.87
CA ILE A 785 -20.20 18.79 26.35
C ILE A 785 -20.53 17.59 25.50
N ARG A 786 -19.62 17.14 24.62
CA ARG A 786 -19.78 15.91 23.82
C ARG A 786 -19.99 14.69 24.71
N LEU A 787 -19.17 14.52 25.73
CA LEU A 787 -19.30 13.44 26.72
C LEU A 787 -20.67 13.46 27.41
N CYS A 788 -21.17 14.62 27.81
CA CYS A 788 -22.50 14.77 28.42
C CYS A 788 -23.61 14.38 27.43
N ILE A 789 -23.52 14.79 26.18
CA ILE A 789 -24.48 14.43 25.13
C ILE A 789 -24.55 12.91 24.98
N ASP A 790 -23.42 12.26 24.75
CA ASP A 790 -23.35 10.82 24.54
C ASP A 790 -23.84 10.05 25.77
N PHE A 791 -23.45 10.49 26.95
CA PHE A 791 -23.86 9.85 28.20
C PHE A 791 -25.37 9.96 28.42
N PHE A 792 -25.97 11.14 28.31
CA PHE A 792 -27.41 11.30 28.52
C PHE A 792 -28.21 10.61 27.40
N LYS A 793 -27.70 10.57 26.17
CA LYS A 793 -28.25 9.78 25.05
C LYS A 793 -28.28 8.30 25.42
N HIS A 794 -27.17 7.76 25.89
CA HIS A 794 -27.06 6.36 26.29
C HIS A 794 -27.97 6.03 27.49
N LEU A 795 -27.97 6.88 28.52
CA LEU A 795 -28.86 6.81 29.67
C LEU A 795 -30.33 6.75 29.28
N PHE A 796 -30.71 7.55 28.30
CA PHE A 796 -32.07 7.50 27.78
C PHE A 796 -32.38 6.16 27.11
N PHE A 797 -31.46 5.64 26.28
CA PHE A 797 -31.71 4.36 25.60
C PHE A 797 -31.82 3.18 26.56
N ILE A 798 -31.09 3.18 27.66
CA ILE A 798 -31.16 2.12 28.68
C ILE A 798 -32.40 2.31 29.57
N THR A 799 -32.54 3.46 30.21
CA THR A 799 -33.59 3.70 31.21
C THR A 799 -34.95 4.05 30.63
N LYS A 800 -34.96 4.44 29.34
CA LYS A 800 -36.14 4.97 28.65
C LYS A 800 -36.78 6.16 29.39
N ARG A 801 -36.08 6.89 30.27
CA ARG A 801 -36.62 8.07 31.01
C ARG A 801 -36.39 9.33 30.21
N ILE A 802 -37.47 10.05 29.88
CA ILE A 802 -37.49 11.25 29.02
C ILE A 802 -36.55 12.36 29.55
N LYS A 803 -36.39 12.50 30.88
CA LYS A 803 -35.50 13.49 31.45
C LYS A 803 -34.06 13.47 30.90
N TYR A 804 -33.54 12.27 30.59
CA TYR A 804 -32.19 12.14 30.04
C TYR A 804 -32.11 12.54 28.56
N ALA A 805 -33.18 12.30 27.81
CA ALA A 805 -33.30 12.81 26.46
C ALA A 805 -33.34 14.35 26.44
N LEU A 806 -34.02 14.98 27.38
CA LEU A 806 -34.07 16.44 27.53
C LEU A 806 -32.71 17.00 27.91
N PHE A 807 -31.94 16.34 28.78
CA PHE A 807 -30.57 16.78 29.10
C PHE A 807 -29.67 16.68 27.89
N SER A 808 -29.77 15.58 27.11
CA SER A 808 -28.99 15.45 25.88
C SER A 808 -29.32 16.56 24.88
N LEU A 809 -30.60 16.90 24.71
CA LEU A 809 -31.04 18.01 23.84
C LEU A 809 -30.48 19.36 24.31
N PHE A 810 -30.50 19.62 25.60
CA PHE A 810 -29.94 20.86 26.16
C PHE A 810 -28.47 21.06 25.81
N TYR A 811 -27.66 19.99 25.94
CA TYR A 811 -26.24 20.05 25.57
C TYR A 811 -26.03 20.08 24.07
N LEU A 812 -26.88 19.44 23.27
CA LEU A 812 -26.85 19.50 21.81
C LEU A 812 -27.18 20.91 21.31
N GLU A 813 -28.20 21.57 21.86
CA GLU A 813 -28.49 22.98 21.55
C GLU A 813 -27.31 23.89 21.87
N TYR A 814 -26.64 23.66 22.99
CA TYR A 814 -25.49 24.47 23.39
C TYR A 814 -24.31 24.28 22.43
N ILE A 815 -23.95 23.04 22.08
CA ILE A 815 -22.79 22.76 21.21
C ILE A 815 -23.03 23.19 19.76
N ILE A 816 -24.25 23.10 19.26
CA ILE A 816 -24.63 23.58 17.92
C ILE A 816 -24.43 25.09 17.79
N ASN A 817 -24.60 25.85 18.84
CA ASN A 817 -24.33 27.29 18.83
C ASN A 817 -22.84 27.61 18.67
N ILE A 818 -21.96 26.68 19.06
CA ILE A 818 -20.50 26.76 18.90
C ILE A 818 -20.07 26.23 17.56
N GLU A 819 -20.51 25.01 17.20
CA GLU A 819 -20.15 24.30 15.96
C GLU A 819 -21.37 24.22 15.02
N LYS A 820 -21.75 25.32 14.40
CA LYS A 820 -23.01 25.50 13.63
C LYS A 820 -23.20 24.58 12.42
N ASN A 821 -22.12 24.03 11.87
CA ASN A 821 -22.15 23.18 10.67
C ASN A 821 -21.83 21.71 10.92
N ASN A 822 -21.77 21.28 12.17
CA ASN A 822 -21.51 19.89 12.50
C ASN A 822 -22.77 19.04 12.27
N ILE A 823 -22.71 18.18 11.27
CA ILE A 823 -23.82 17.33 10.80
C ILE A 823 -24.27 16.36 11.89
N ASP A 824 -23.33 15.78 12.64
CA ASP A 824 -23.62 14.74 13.62
C ASP A 824 -24.47 15.26 14.79
N TYR A 825 -24.27 16.51 15.20
CA TYR A 825 -25.09 17.10 16.28
C TYR A 825 -26.53 17.33 15.86
N TYR A 826 -26.76 17.81 14.63
CA TYR A 826 -28.12 17.93 14.09
C TYR A 826 -28.78 16.57 13.92
N PHE A 827 -28.03 15.57 13.49
CA PHE A 827 -28.54 14.20 13.36
C PHE A 827 -28.92 13.63 14.72
N ASP A 828 -28.06 13.72 15.72
CA ASP A 828 -28.32 13.28 17.09
C ASP A 828 -29.50 14.03 17.72
N MET A 829 -29.58 15.34 17.53
CA MET A 829 -30.68 16.16 18.00
C MET A 829 -32.00 15.71 17.37
N GLY A 830 -32.01 15.45 16.06
CA GLY A 830 -33.17 14.91 15.35
C GLY A 830 -33.61 13.55 15.90
N MET A 831 -32.65 12.67 16.18
CA MET A 831 -32.88 11.36 16.76
C MET A 831 -33.47 11.46 18.17
N MET A 832 -32.95 12.31 19.03
CA MET A 832 -33.44 12.49 20.39
C MET A 832 -34.87 13.07 20.41
N HIS A 833 -35.14 14.06 19.59
CA HIS A 833 -36.53 14.58 19.43
C HIS A 833 -37.49 13.49 18.97
N TYR A 834 -37.09 12.65 18.00
CA TYR A 834 -37.91 11.54 17.54
C TYR A 834 -38.20 10.52 18.65
N GLN A 835 -37.21 10.17 19.45
CA GLN A 835 -37.37 9.25 20.57
C GLN A 835 -38.30 9.81 21.67
N ILE A 836 -38.22 11.10 21.94
CA ILE A 836 -39.14 11.77 22.87
C ILE A 836 -40.59 11.73 22.29
N PHE A 837 -40.73 12.02 20.99
CA PHE A 837 -42.03 11.90 20.31
C PHE A 837 -42.65 10.50 20.45
N LEU A 838 -41.86 9.47 20.20
CA LEU A 838 -42.35 8.09 20.30
C LEU A 838 -42.94 7.78 21.68
N LYS A 839 -42.36 8.35 22.74
CA LYS A 839 -42.77 8.15 24.11
C LYS A 839 -43.93 9.05 24.56
N THR A 840 -43.85 10.33 24.22
CA THR A 840 -44.81 11.35 24.69
C THR A 840 -46.03 11.48 23.80
N LYS A 841 -45.86 11.07 22.52
CA LYS A 841 -46.82 11.35 21.46
C LYS A 841 -47.09 12.85 21.24
N ASN A 842 -46.22 13.72 21.75
CA ASN A 842 -46.24 15.13 21.44
C ASN A 842 -45.59 15.43 20.09
N TYR A 843 -46.43 15.86 19.15
CA TYR A 843 -46.04 16.05 17.74
C TYR A 843 -45.09 17.23 17.52
N GLU A 844 -44.93 18.13 18.46
CA GLU A 844 -43.93 19.19 18.41
C GLU A 844 -42.51 18.61 18.30
N TYR A 845 -42.23 17.57 19.07
CA TYR A 845 -40.94 16.85 18.95
C TYR A 845 -40.77 16.15 17.60
N ALA A 846 -41.86 15.67 16.97
CA ALA A 846 -41.78 15.12 15.64
C ALA A 846 -41.42 16.19 14.60
N VAL A 847 -42.01 17.38 14.71
CA VAL A 847 -41.70 18.52 13.84
C VAL A 847 -40.27 18.98 14.04
N ASN A 848 -39.83 19.14 15.30
CA ASN A 848 -38.44 19.51 15.59
C ASN A 848 -37.42 18.49 15.05
N SER A 849 -37.72 17.19 15.18
CA SER A 849 -36.93 16.13 14.59
C SER A 849 -36.82 16.25 13.06
N PHE A 850 -37.96 16.53 12.40
CA PHE A 850 -37.99 16.74 10.95
C PHE A 850 -37.12 17.92 10.52
N HIS A 851 -37.18 19.06 11.26
CA HIS A 851 -36.34 20.22 11.00
C HIS A 851 -34.84 19.92 11.17
N CYS A 852 -34.49 19.17 12.22
CA CYS A 852 -33.08 18.78 12.44
C CYS A 852 -32.56 17.93 11.26
N TYR A 853 -33.31 16.90 10.84
CA TYR A 853 -32.88 16.10 9.69
C TYR A 853 -32.90 16.89 8.36
N SER A 854 -33.78 17.87 8.21
CA SER A 854 -33.74 18.76 7.06
C SER A 854 -32.47 19.60 7.05
N ARG A 855 -32.06 20.09 8.21
CA ARG A 855 -30.79 20.83 8.34
C ARG A 855 -29.56 19.98 8.02
N VAL A 856 -29.56 18.69 8.39
CA VAL A 856 -28.52 17.75 7.96
C VAL A 856 -28.46 17.64 6.44
N LEU A 857 -29.61 17.54 5.77
CA LEU A 857 -29.67 17.43 4.30
C LEU A 857 -29.34 18.74 3.58
N ASP A 858 -29.56 19.90 4.21
CA ASP A 858 -29.09 21.20 3.70
C ASP A 858 -27.54 21.27 3.67
N ILE A 859 -26.88 20.66 4.67
CA ILE A 859 -25.41 20.65 4.77
C ILE A 859 -24.84 19.53 3.89
N ASN A 860 -25.45 18.33 3.92
CA ASN A 860 -25.07 17.18 3.12
C ASN A 860 -26.32 16.47 2.55
N SER A 861 -26.67 16.80 1.30
CA SER A 861 -27.86 16.28 0.61
C SER A 861 -27.82 14.75 0.37
N LYS A 862 -26.66 14.13 0.47
CA LYS A 862 -26.46 12.69 0.25
C LYS A 862 -26.43 11.86 1.54
N TYR A 863 -26.87 12.38 2.68
CA TYR A 863 -26.89 11.64 3.93
C TYR A 863 -28.06 10.63 3.99
N PRO A 864 -27.81 9.29 3.77
CA PRO A 864 -28.90 8.34 3.48
C PRO A 864 -29.88 8.16 4.61
N LYS A 865 -29.40 8.14 5.86
CA LYS A 865 -30.24 7.92 7.07
C LYS A 865 -31.24 9.06 7.33
N CYS A 866 -30.92 10.28 6.90
CA CYS A 866 -31.84 11.41 7.12
C CYS A 866 -33.09 11.34 6.28
N ASN A 867 -33.00 10.96 5.02
CA ASN A 867 -34.16 10.77 4.16
C ASN A 867 -35.08 9.69 4.71
N TYR A 868 -34.54 8.56 5.16
CA TYR A 868 -35.32 7.51 5.82
C TYR A 868 -35.99 8.01 7.09
N ASN A 869 -35.29 8.69 7.97
CA ASN A 869 -35.82 9.20 9.22
C ASN A 869 -36.89 10.28 8.99
N ARG A 870 -36.75 11.17 8.00
CA ARG A 870 -37.76 12.14 7.60
C ARG A 870 -39.05 11.42 7.13
N ALA A 871 -38.92 10.39 6.30
CA ALA A 871 -40.07 9.59 5.84
C ALA A 871 -40.78 8.91 6.99
N LEU A 872 -40.07 8.42 7.98
CA LEU A 872 -40.64 7.81 9.18
C LEU A 872 -41.47 8.82 10.00
N ILE A 873 -40.99 10.05 10.15
CA ILE A 873 -41.74 11.14 10.81
C ILE A 873 -42.98 11.50 9.98
N LEU A 874 -42.84 11.65 8.66
CA LEU A 874 -43.98 11.97 7.77
C LEU A 874 -45.06 10.91 7.82
N LYS A 875 -44.69 9.62 7.92
CA LYS A 875 -45.64 8.52 8.16
C LYS A 875 -46.44 8.75 9.46
N HIS A 876 -45.80 9.13 10.56
CA HIS A 876 -46.48 9.42 11.83
C HIS A 876 -47.34 10.69 11.76
N LEU A 877 -46.95 11.72 11.04
CA LEU A 877 -47.76 12.91 10.80
C LEU A 877 -49.03 12.58 9.98
N PHE A 878 -48.92 11.68 9.01
CA PHE A 878 -50.03 11.14 8.27
C PHE A 878 -50.96 10.30 9.18
N GLU A 879 -50.41 9.46 10.04
CA GLU A 879 -51.19 8.70 11.00
C GLU A 879 -52.13 9.58 11.84
N LYS A 880 -51.68 10.80 12.20
CA LYS A 880 -52.45 11.79 12.95
C LYS A 880 -53.43 12.58 12.10
N THR A 881 -52.96 13.08 10.96
CA THR A 881 -53.66 14.12 10.20
C THR A 881 -54.46 13.58 9.03
N SER A 882 -54.17 12.37 8.58
CA SER A 882 -54.69 11.72 7.35
C SER A 882 -54.51 12.55 6.08
N LYS A 883 -53.62 13.55 6.04
CA LYS A 883 -53.35 14.38 4.86
C LYS A 883 -52.35 13.67 3.91
N MET A 884 -52.77 13.42 2.67
CA MET A 884 -51.96 12.68 1.66
C MET A 884 -50.59 13.32 1.36
N TYR A 885 -50.51 14.63 1.40
CA TYR A 885 -49.29 15.38 1.22
C TYR A 885 -48.10 14.80 2.04
N PHE A 886 -48.34 14.30 3.27
CA PHE A 886 -47.27 13.71 4.08
C PHE A 886 -46.79 12.37 3.52
N ILE A 887 -47.65 11.60 2.88
CA ILE A 887 -47.30 10.31 2.28
C ILE A 887 -46.54 10.51 0.98
N GLU A 888 -46.95 11.47 0.15
CA GLU A 888 -46.28 11.82 -1.09
C GLU A 888 -44.85 12.22 -0.79
N ASN A 889 -44.64 13.14 0.12
CA ASN A 889 -43.30 13.55 0.58
C ASN A 889 -42.51 12.40 1.26
N ALA A 890 -43.20 11.47 1.94
CA ALA A 890 -42.50 10.31 2.53
C ALA A 890 -41.96 9.39 1.44
N PHE A 891 -42.70 9.15 0.36
CA PHE A 891 -42.20 8.36 -0.77
C PHE A 891 -41.04 9.01 -1.48
N ASP A 892 -41.08 10.32 -1.71
CA ASP A 892 -39.94 11.06 -2.31
C ASP A 892 -38.65 10.91 -1.49
N ASN A 893 -38.75 11.02 -0.16
CA ASN A 893 -37.65 10.80 0.75
C ASN A 893 -37.17 9.32 0.75
N LEU A 894 -38.11 8.34 0.65
CA LEU A 894 -37.75 6.93 0.61
C LEU A 894 -37.08 6.55 -0.71
N ILE A 895 -37.57 7.07 -1.84
CA ILE A 895 -36.94 6.88 -3.15
C ILE A 895 -35.53 7.44 -3.12
N SER A 896 -35.34 8.65 -2.57
CA SER A 896 -34.03 9.25 -2.40
C SER A 896 -33.12 8.40 -1.49
N SER A 897 -33.68 7.81 -0.43
CA SER A 897 -32.97 6.94 0.50
C SER A 897 -32.52 5.62 -0.17
N VAL A 898 -33.39 5.02 -1.02
CA VAL A 898 -33.06 3.82 -1.82
C VAL A 898 -31.95 4.13 -2.83
N ASN A 899 -32.03 5.26 -3.53
CA ASN A 899 -31.01 5.68 -4.51
C ASN A 899 -29.64 5.92 -3.86
N LEU A 900 -29.62 6.19 -2.56
CA LEU A 900 -28.41 6.30 -1.75
C LEU A 900 -27.99 4.96 -1.10
N GLY A 901 -28.60 3.85 -1.50
CA GLY A 901 -28.26 2.50 -1.05
C GLY A 901 -28.92 2.03 0.24
N ASN A 902 -29.85 2.77 0.83
CA ASN A 902 -30.54 2.34 2.05
C ASN A 902 -31.69 1.38 1.74
N VAL A 903 -31.44 0.10 1.83
CA VAL A 903 -32.38 -0.99 1.56
C VAL A 903 -33.51 -1.07 2.59
N GLU A 904 -33.33 -0.55 3.81
CA GLU A 904 -34.39 -0.52 4.84
C GLU A 904 -35.59 0.32 4.39
N ALA A 905 -35.38 1.24 3.46
CA ALA A 905 -36.46 2.07 2.93
C ALA A 905 -37.59 1.24 2.26
N TYR A 906 -37.28 0.09 1.67
CA TYR A 906 -38.31 -0.80 1.10
C TYR A 906 -39.28 -1.32 2.16
N SER A 907 -38.78 -1.70 3.35
CA SER A 907 -39.68 -2.16 4.42
C SER A 907 -40.62 -1.04 4.90
N LEU A 908 -40.10 0.20 4.99
CA LEU A 908 -40.93 1.34 5.37
C LEU A 908 -41.91 1.76 4.27
N MET A 909 -41.58 1.61 2.98
CA MET A 909 -42.54 1.75 1.87
C MET A 909 -43.66 0.73 1.99
N GLY A 910 -43.32 -0.52 2.30
CA GLY A 910 -44.31 -1.56 2.58
C GLY A 910 -45.23 -1.21 3.72
N ASP A 911 -44.68 -0.68 4.82
CA ASP A 911 -45.46 -0.21 5.98
C ASP A 911 -46.42 0.95 5.63
N ILE A 912 -45.97 1.90 4.80
CA ILE A 912 -46.79 3.03 4.36
C ILE A 912 -47.93 2.52 3.47
N TYR A 913 -47.69 1.62 2.53
CA TYR A 913 -48.79 1.05 1.71
C TYR A 913 -49.78 0.24 2.56
N LEU A 914 -49.32 -0.52 3.55
CA LEU A 914 -50.19 -1.22 4.47
C LEU A 914 -51.01 -0.25 5.35
N LEU A 915 -50.42 0.88 5.73
CA LEU A 915 -51.10 1.95 6.46
C LEU A 915 -52.19 2.63 5.60
N LEU A 916 -51.90 2.92 4.33
CA LEU A 916 -52.85 3.45 3.36
C LEU A 916 -54.05 2.53 3.20
N TYR A 917 -53.81 1.23 3.04
CA TYR A 917 -54.89 0.22 2.98
C TYR A 917 -55.77 0.24 4.22
N LYS A 918 -55.18 0.43 5.40
CA LYS A 918 -55.97 0.46 6.67
C LYS A 918 -56.75 1.75 6.89
N LYS A 919 -56.23 2.90 6.43
CA LYS A 919 -56.76 4.22 6.76
C LYS A 919 -57.65 4.83 5.66
N GLN A 920 -57.44 4.45 4.40
CA GLN A 920 -58.25 4.92 3.27
C GLN A 920 -59.21 3.85 2.77
N LYS A 921 -59.90 4.06 1.62
CA LYS A 921 -60.70 3.01 0.99
C LYS A 921 -59.80 1.78 0.77
N PRO A 922 -60.19 0.60 1.23
CA PRO A 922 -59.34 -0.60 1.16
C PRO A 922 -59.14 -1.04 -0.30
N ASP A 923 -58.20 -0.44 -0.98
CA ASP A 923 -57.79 -0.80 -2.35
C ASP A 923 -56.74 -1.89 -2.31
N GLU A 924 -56.95 -2.95 -3.07
CA GLU A 924 -56.11 -4.13 -3.10
C GLU A 924 -54.71 -3.83 -3.68
N GLU A 925 -54.62 -2.83 -4.56
CA GLU A 925 -53.37 -2.35 -5.10
C GLU A 925 -52.38 -1.93 -4.01
N TYR A 926 -52.87 -1.34 -2.92
CA TYR A 926 -51.99 -1.00 -1.79
C TYR A 926 -51.40 -2.24 -1.09
N LEU A 927 -52.15 -3.33 -1.02
CA LEU A 927 -51.63 -4.59 -0.47
C LEU A 927 -50.59 -5.22 -1.40
N ASP A 928 -50.82 -5.16 -2.71
CA ASP A 928 -49.89 -5.69 -3.69
C ASP A 928 -48.57 -4.90 -3.68
N ARG A 929 -48.67 -3.59 -3.64
CA ARG A 929 -47.50 -2.72 -3.50
C ARG A 929 -46.79 -2.92 -2.17
N ALA A 930 -47.51 -3.16 -1.08
CA ALA A 930 -46.90 -3.48 0.21
C ALA A 930 -46.12 -4.80 0.15
N ILE A 931 -46.75 -5.87 -0.39
CA ILE A 931 -46.12 -7.18 -0.56
C ILE A 931 -44.87 -7.08 -1.43
N TYR A 932 -44.97 -6.35 -2.55
CA TYR A 932 -43.83 -6.14 -3.44
C TYR A 932 -42.65 -5.50 -2.71
N ASN A 933 -42.86 -4.41 -1.99
CA ASN A 933 -41.79 -3.71 -1.27
C ASN A 933 -41.23 -4.53 -0.12
N TYR A 934 -42.03 -5.31 0.61
CA TYR A 934 -41.51 -6.20 1.64
C TYR A 934 -40.66 -7.33 1.05
N ASN A 935 -41.02 -7.85 -0.14
CA ASN A 935 -40.22 -8.84 -0.84
C ASN A 935 -38.90 -8.25 -1.31
N LEU A 936 -38.90 -7.04 -1.87
CA LEU A 936 -37.64 -6.31 -2.19
C LEU A 936 -36.76 -6.13 -0.96
N SER A 937 -37.36 -5.82 0.19
CA SER A 937 -36.58 -5.70 1.45
C SER A 937 -35.94 -7.03 1.86
N ILE A 938 -36.58 -8.17 1.58
CA ILE A 938 -36.06 -9.51 1.89
C ILE A 938 -34.99 -9.92 0.85
N GLU A 939 -35.19 -9.59 -0.43
CA GLU A 939 -34.30 -9.95 -1.53
C GLU A 939 -32.97 -9.19 -1.47
N ASN A 940 -33.05 -7.89 -1.21
CA ASN A 940 -31.91 -6.99 -1.19
C ASN A 940 -31.21 -6.88 0.17
N ASN A 941 -31.72 -7.55 1.21
CA ASN A 941 -31.12 -7.50 2.53
C ASN A 941 -30.96 -8.92 3.08
N TYR A 942 -29.73 -9.42 3.10
CA TYR A 942 -29.41 -10.76 3.62
C TYR A 942 -29.93 -10.96 5.07
N TYR A 943 -29.90 -9.91 5.89
CA TYR A 943 -30.45 -9.91 7.25
C TYR A 943 -31.94 -9.50 7.33
N GLY A 944 -32.51 -8.94 6.27
CA GLY A 944 -33.95 -8.77 6.14
C GLY A 944 -34.68 -10.10 6.19
N ARG A 945 -34.00 -11.20 5.80
CA ARG A 945 -34.49 -12.59 6.00
C ARG A 945 -34.68 -12.95 7.47
N ASN A 946 -34.02 -12.29 8.40
CA ASN A 946 -34.15 -12.51 9.84
C ASN A 946 -34.99 -11.44 10.54
N ASN A 947 -35.52 -10.45 9.81
CA ASN A 947 -36.41 -9.44 10.37
C ASN A 947 -37.83 -9.98 10.53
N TYR A 948 -38.19 -10.40 11.75
CA TYR A 948 -39.52 -10.96 12.03
C TYR A 948 -40.67 -9.96 11.76
N GLU A 949 -40.43 -8.65 11.82
CA GLU A 949 -41.45 -7.62 11.59
C GLU A 949 -41.90 -7.57 10.13
N VAL A 950 -40.97 -7.71 9.18
CA VAL A 950 -41.29 -7.77 7.75
C VAL A 950 -42.15 -9.01 7.44
N TYR A 951 -41.78 -10.18 7.96
CA TYR A 951 -42.55 -11.40 7.78
C TYR A 951 -43.91 -11.30 8.46
N PHE A 952 -43.97 -10.66 9.62
CA PHE A 952 -45.23 -10.41 10.32
C PHE A 952 -46.15 -9.50 9.49
N SER A 953 -45.61 -8.43 8.91
CA SER A 953 -46.37 -7.49 8.06
C SER A 953 -46.82 -8.15 6.76
N LEU A 954 -45.99 -9.00 6.13
CA LEU A 954 -46.41 -9.84 5.01
C LEU A 954 -47.59 -10.75 5.39
N GLY A 955 -47.51 -11.39 6.56
CA GLY A 955 -48.60 -12.18 7.11
C GLY A 955 -49.88 -11.38 7.25
N ILE A 956 -49.80 -10.12 7.67
CA ILE A 956 -50.95 -9.19 7.75
C ILE A 956 -51.49 -8.85 6.36
N CYS A 957 -50.65 -8.57 5.37
CA CYS A 957 -51.07 -8.27 4.00
C CYS A 957 -51.86 -9.44 3.40
N TYR A 958 -51.33 -10.66 3.48
CA TYR A 958 -52.01 -11.86 2.99
C TYR A 958 -53.27 -12.21 3.79
N TYR A 959 -53.32 -11.90 5.10
CA TYR A 959 -54.53 -12.00 5.89
C TYR A 959 -55.66 -11.09 5.38
N PHE A 960 -55.33 -9.81 5.04
CA PHE A 960 -56.33 -8.89 4.49
C PHE A 960 -56.79 -9.33 3.10
N LYS A 961 -55.93 -9.86 2.25
CA LYS A 961 -56.33 -10.47 0.98
C LYS A 961 -57.25 -11.66 1.19
N TYR A 962 -56.92 -12.56 2.11
CA TYR A 962 -57.79 -13.67 2.48
C TYR A 962 -59.17 -13.21 3.02
N LYS A 963 -59.17 -12.19 3.83
CA LYS A 963 -60.44 -11.63 4.38
C LYS A 963 -61.39 -11.13 3.26
N LYS A 964 -60.83 -10.60 2.18
CA LYS A 964 -61.58 -10.11 1.00
C LYS A 964 -61.95 -11.25 0.05
N HIS A 965 -61.07 -12.18 -0.16
CA HIS A 965 -61.19 -13.31 -1.08
C HIS A 965 -61.13 -14.65 -0.35
N ARG A 966 -62.13 -14.92 0.52
CA ARG A 966 -62.17 -16.10 1.41
C ARG A 966 -62.14 -17.46 0.70
N LYS A 967 -62.43 -17.52 -0.60
CA LYS A 967 -62.38 -18.73 -1.43
C LYS A 967 -60.94 -19.06 -1.90
N VAL A 968 -60.00 -18.14 -1.80
CA VAL A 968 -58.62 -18.34 -2.26
C VAL A 968 -57.77 -18.87 -1.11
N ASN A 969 -57.67 -20.18 -0.99
CA ASN A 969 -56.90 -20.87 0.05
C ASN A 969 -55.38 -20.49 0.04
N GLU A 970 -54.90 -20.06 -1.08
CA GLU A 970 -53.49 -19.63 -1.23
C GLU A 970 -53.18 -18.44 -0.31
N TYR A 971 -54.03 -17.42 -0.24
CA TYR A 971 -53.78 -16.26 0.63
C TYR A 971 -53.77 -16.63 2.12
N PHE A 972 -54.62 -17.60 2.49
CA PHE A 972 -54.60 -18.14 3.85
C PHE A 972 -53.30 -18.86 4.16
N ASN A 973 -52.85 -19.72 3.24
CA ASN A 973 -51.62 -20.49 3.41
C ASN A 973 -50.38 -19.57 3.47
N ASN A 974 -50.33 -18.57 2.60
CA ASN A 974 -49.24 -17.58 2.60
C ASN A 974 -49.21 -16.76 3.90
N SER A 975 -50.39 -16.29 4.39
CA SER A 975 -50.47 -15.59 5.67
C SER A 975 -49.95 -16.45 6.82
N LEU A 976 -50.41 -17.71 6.90
CA LEU A 976 -49.97 -18.63 7.94
C LEU A 976 -48.46 -18.95 7.86
N ASN A 977 -47.93 -19.12 6.65
CA ASN A 977 -46.54 -19.41 6.40
C ASN A 977 -45.64 -18.23 6.86
N TYR A 978 -46.03 -17.02 6.49
CA TYR A 978 -45.26 -15.83 6.91
C TYR A 978 -45.30 -15.58 8.41
N TYR A 979 -46.46 -15.81 9.08
CA TYR A 979 -46.49 -15.74 10.55
C TYR A 979 -45.65 -16.84 11.22
N LYS A 980 -45.58 -18.05 10.65
CA LYS A 980 -44.72 -19.11 11.15
C LYS A 980 -43.23 -18.72 10.95
N LYS A 981 -42.84 -18.14 9.81
CA LYS A 981 -41.51 -17.61 9.59
C LYS A 981 -41.19 -16.51 10.60
N ALA A 982 -42.05 -15.55 10.80
CA ALA A 982 -41.87 -14.52 11.82
C ALA A 982 -41.72 -15.11 13.25
N LEU A 983 -42.48 -16.17 13.60
CA LEU A 983 -42.40 -16.82 14.89
C LEU A 983 -41.13 -17.66 15.04
N SER A 984 -40.61 -18.25 13.96
CA SER A 984 -39.32 -18.98 14.00
C SER A 984 -38.16 -18.09 14.37
N ILE A 985 -38.21 -16.83 13.93
CA ILE A 985 -37.20 -15.81 14.23
C ILE A 985 -37.40 -15.26 15.67
N ASN A 986 -38.62 -14.92 16.04
CA ASN A 986 -38.93 -14.43 17.39
C ASN A 986 -39.93 -15.36 18.11
N LYS A 987 -39.38 -16.45 18.69
CA LYS A 987 -40.11 -17.53 19.33
C LYS A 987 -40.96 -17.09 20.55
N LYS A 988 -40.56 -16.01 21.21
CA LYS A 988 -41.23 -15.48 22.43
C LYS A 988 -42.37 -14.49 22.12
N ASN A 989 -42.56 -14.07 20.86
CA ASN A 989 -43.55 -13.07 20.51
C ASN A 989 -45.01 -13.57 20.65
N ILE A 990 -45.66 -13.14 21.75
CA ILE A 990 -47.05 -13.52 22.11
C ILE A 990 -48.03 -13.02 21.06
N LYS A 991 -47.76 -11.86 20.44
CA LYS A 991 -48.67 -11.26 19.43
C LYS A 991 -48.75 -12.14 18.18
N ILE A 992 -47.62 -12.64 17.68
CA ILE A 992 -47.57 -13.54 16.52
C ILE A 992 -48.31 -14.86 16.84
N LYS A 993 -48.09 -15.44 18.04
CA LYS A 993 -48.78 -16.65 18.47
C LYS A 993 -50.30 -16.48 18.49
N ARG A 994 -50.81 -15.31 18.94
CA ARG A 994 -52.23 -14.97 18.94
C ARG A 994 -52.79 -14.88 17.51
N PHE A 995 -52.06 -14.27 16.57
CA PHE A 995 -52.48 -14.19 15.17
C PHE A 995 -52.53 -15.56 14.49
N ILE A 996 -51.57 -16.43 14.72
CA ILE A 996 -51.62 -17.81 14.20
C ILE A 996 -52.84 -18.56 14.74
N LYS A 997 -53.07 -18.47 16.04
CA LYS A 997 -54.25 -19.12 16.68
C LYS A 997 -55.58 -18.57 16.14
N TYR A 998 -55.62 -17.25 15.92
CA TYR A 998 -56.81 -16.59 15.36
C TYR A 998 -57.08 -17.03 13.91
N LEU A 999 -56.07 -17.12 13.05
CA LEU A 999 -56.19 -17.67 11.71
C LEU A 999 -56.69 -19.11 11.71
N GLN A 1000 -56.18 -19.96 12.59
CA GLN A 1000 -56.60 -21.36 12.72
C GLN A 1000 -58.06 -21.48 13.15
N ILE A 1001 -58.59 -20.56 13.97
CA ILE A 1001 -59.99 -20.50 14.37
C ILE A 1001 -60.85 -20.08 13.18
N ILE A 1002 -60.49 -19.05 12.45
CA ILE A 1002 -61.27 -18.55 11.29
C ILE A 1002 -61.40 -19.63 10.21
N LYS A 1003 -60.40 -20.46 9.97
CA LYS A 1003 -60.47 -21.58 9.00
C LYS A 1003 -61.49 -22.62 9.40
N LYS A 1004 -61.83 -22.75 10.69
CA LYS A 1004 -62.83 -23.74 11.18
C LYS A 1004 -64.24 -23.23 11.12
N ILE A 1005 -64.52 -21.96 10.85
CA ILE A 1005 -65.86 -21.39 10.73
C ILE A 1005 -66.37 -21.75 9.34
N PRO A 1006 -67.55 -22.49 9.24
CA PRO A 1006 -68.06 -22.84 7.94
C PRO A 1006 -68.44 -21.63 7.12
N HIS A 1007 -68.14 -21.66 5.85
CA HIS A 1007 -68.47 -20.60 4.89
C HIS A 1007 -69.99 -20.65 4.66
N SER A 1008 -70.78 -19.89 5.41
CA SER A 1008 -72.18 -19.60 5.09
C SER A 1008 -72.28 -18.45 4.11
#